data_67b0e1d73ce7b57994f339d6479ec0e2
#
_entry.id   67b0e1d73ce7b57994f339d6479ec0e2
#
_cell.length_a   1.000
_cell.length_b   1.000
_cell.length_c   1.000
_cell.angle_alpha   90.00
_cell.angle_beta   90.00
_cell.angle_gamma   90.00
#
_symmetry.space_group_name_H-M   'P 1'
#
loop_
_entity.id
_entity.type
_entity.pdbx_description
1 polymer ?
#
loop_
_entity_poly.entity_id
_entity_poly.type
_entity_poly.pdbx_seq_one_letter_code
_entity_poly.pdbx_strand_id
1 'polypeptide(L)'
;MGSASRSAKSCVDGVRSRRVADWVRIDFAAGRRPTPRGPAYRCPVPKTTSVQPGRLSSRFWRLLGASTEKNLSRSRADVSASAEYDEKAADLDDEQLLKAAQLLKLDDLAESADIPQFLALAREAADRSTGLRPFDVQLLGALRMLAGDVIEMATGEGKTLAGAIAAAGYALAGRHVHVVTINDYLARRDAEWMGPLLEAMGLTVGWIAAESTAEERRKAYACNVTYASVNEIGFDVLRDQLVTDVVDLVSPNPDMALIDEADSVLVDEALVPLVLAGTTHREMPRLEIIRLVGELEPGTDYDTDSDNRNVHLTEAGAQKVEAQLGGIDLYSEEHVGTTLTEVNVALHAHVLLQRDVHYIVRDDAVHLINASRGRIAQLQRWPDGLQAAVEAKEGIETTETGEVLDTITVQALINRYATVCGMTGTALAAGEQLRQFYKLGVSPIPPNTPNIRGDEADRVYLTAAAKNDAIVEHIIGVHETGQPVLVGTRDVAESEELHRRLLRRGVPAAVLNAKNDAEEARVIAEAGKFGAVTVSTQMAGRGTDIRLGGSDEADHDRVAKLGGLHVVGTGRHHTERLDNQLRGRAGRQGDPGSSVFFSSWEDDVVAANLERNKLPMATDEDGRITSPKAAGLLDHAQRVAEGKLLYVHANTWRYNQLIAQQRAIIVERRDTLLRTPAAREELAELAPKRYAELSEELSEDRLEKICRLIMLYHLDRGWADHLAFLADIRESIHLRALGRQNPLDEFHRLAVDAFASLAADAIEAAQQTFETANVLEEEPGLDLSKLARPTSTWTYMVRDNPLADDALSVLSLPGVFR
;
A
#
# COMPACT_ATOMS: atom_id res chain seq x y z
N MET A 1 -31.13 -49.61 -26.10
CA MET A 1 -29.93 -48.80 -25.80
C MET A 1 -30.22 -47.31 -25.57
N GLY A 2 -31.47 -46.87 -25.43
CA GLY A 2 -31.83 -45.47 -25.27
C GLY A 2 -32.25 -45.03 -23.85
N SER A 3 -32.38 -45.90 -22.87
CA SER A 3 -32.87 -45.59 -21.52
C SER A 3 -31.74 -45.49 -20.45
N ALA A 4 -30.62 -46.11 -20.67
CA ALA A 4 -29.49 -46.11 -19.72
C ALA A 4 -28.66 -44.82 -19.78
N SER A 5 -28.57 -44.17 -20.94
CA SER A 5 -27.81 -42.89 -21.10
C SER A 5 -28.53 -41.67 -20.52
N ARG A 6 -29.85 -41.67 -20.43
CA ARG A 6 -30.62 -40.58 -19.76
C ARG A 6 -30.59 -40.70 -18.26
N SER A 7 -30.49 -41.90 -17.67
CA SER A 7 -30.37 -42.08 -16.21
C SER A 7 -29.01 -41.64 -15.71
N ALA A 8 -27.92 -41.92 -16.43
CA ALA A 8 -26.58 -41.53 -16.05
C ALA A 8 -26.38 -40.01 -16.12
N LYS A 9 -26.87 -39.33 -17.16
CA LYS A 9 -26.85 -37.85 -17.23
C LYS A 9 -27.63 -37.18 -16.11
N SER A 10 -28.82 -37.67 -15.80
CA SER A 10 -29.64 -37.16 -14.70
C SER A 10 -29.01 -37.34 -13.33
N CYS A 11 -28.24 -38.42 -13.14
CA CYS A 11 -27.52 -38.67 -11.87
C CYS A 11 -26.30 -37.76 -11.72
N VAL A 12 -25.54 -37.52 -12.80
CA VAL A 12 -24.39 -36.62 -12.82
C VAL A 12 -24.82 -35.17 -12.67
N ASP A 13 -25.91 -34.75 -13.32
CA ASP A 13 -26.48 -33.41 -13.16
C ASP A 13 -27.04 -33.18 -11.74
N GLY A 14 -27.58 -34.21 -11.10
CA GLY A 14 -28.06 -34.18 -9.71
C GLY A 14 -26.91 -34.08 -8.69
N VAL A 15 -25.76 -34.71 -8.96
CA VAL A 15 -24.57 -34.61 -8.12
C VAL A 15 -23.91 -33.23 -8.29
N ARG A 16 -23.83 -32.73 -9.56
CA ARG A 16 -23.36 -31.37 -9.84
C ARG A 16 -24.19 -30.32 -9.13
N SER A 17 -25.54 -30.38 -9.23
CA SER A 17 -26.43 -29.38 -8.63
C SER A 17 -26.40 -29.41 -7.08
N ARG A 18 -26.18 -30.55 -6.44
CA ARG A 18 -26.02 -30.65 -4.97
C ARG A 18 -24.69 -30.10 -4.50
N ARG A 19 -23.58 -30.34 -5.19
CA ARG A 19 -22.26 -29.83 -4.80
C ARG A 19 -22.09 -28.33 -5.08
N VAL A 20 -22.62 -27.83 -6.20
CA VAL A 20 -22.68 -26.38 -6.41
C VAL A 20 -23.54 -25.71 -5.34
N ALA A 21 -24.62 -26.37 -4.88
CA ALA A 21 -25.41 -25.87 -3.77
C ALA A 21 -24.67 -25.95 -2.42
N ASP A 22 -23.77 -26.91 -2.24
CA ASP A 22 -22.94 -27.01 -1.02
C ASP A 22 -21.78 -26.00 -1.06
N TRP A 23 -21.18 -25.72 -2.20
CA TRP A 23 -20.24 -24.63 -2.41
C TRP A 23 -20.83 -23.25 -2.12
N VAL A 24 -22.06 -23.02 -2.55
CA VAL A 24 -22.81 -21.77 -2.31
C VAL A 24 -23.43 -21.75 -0.91
N ARG A 25 -23.56 -22.91 -0.23
CA ARG A 25 -24.12 -23.01 1.13
C ARG A 25 -23.12 -22.75 2.25
N ILE A 26 -21.82 -22.78 1.97
CA ILE A 26 -20.83 -22.35 2.96
C ILE A 26 -20.93 -20.84 3.05
N ASP A 27 -21.81 -20.37 3.94
CA ASP A 27 -21.95 -19.05 4.52
C ASP A 27 -22.68 -17.89 3.82
N PHE A 28 -23.73 -18.14 3.06
CA PHE A 28 -24.82 -17.13 3.08
C PHE A 28 -25.76 -17.25 4.31
N ALA A 29 -25.47 -18.14 5.27
CA ALA A 29 -26.32 -18.34 6.45
C ALA A 29 -26.17 -17.28 7.55
N ALA A 30 -25.19 -16.37 7.47
CA ALA A 30 -25.05 -15.22 8.37
C ALA A 30 -25.72 -13.94 7.83
N GLY A 31 -26.14 -13.92 6.57
CA GLY A 31 -26.91 -12.82 5.97
C GLY A 31 -28.26 -13.34 5.47
N ARG A 32 -29.35 -12.99 6.13
CA ARG A 32 -30.74 -13.33 5.70
C ARG A 32 -30.92 -12.96 4.24
N ARG A 33 -31.44 -13.92 3.41
CA ARG A 33 -31.89 -13.63 2.04
C ARG A 33 -32.80 -12.39 2.05
N PRO A 34 -32.60 -11.40 1.17
CA PRO A 34 -33.60 -10.40 0.96
C PRO A 34 -34.80 -11.09 0.28
N THR A 35 -35.89 -11.27 1.02
CA THR A 35 -37.19 -11.58 0.41
C THR A 35 -37.63 -10.36 -0.38
N PRO A 36 -38.31 -10.52 -1.56
CA PRO A 36 -38.70 -9.37 -2.42
C PRO A 36 -39.80 -8.48 -1.86
N ARG A 37 -40.09 -8.52 -0.57
CA ARG A 37 -41.06 -7.64 0.10
C ARG A 37 -40.59 -7.38 1.54
N GLY A 38 -39.63 -6.49 1.71
CA GLY A 38 -39.28 -5.88 2.99
C GLY A 38 -38.83 -4.44 2.76
N PRO A 39 -39.05 -3.52 3.70
CA PRO A 39 -38.66 -2.13 3.50
C PRO A 39 -37.14 -2.02 3.25
N ALA A 40 -36.84 -1.27 2.19
CA ALA A 40 -35.46 -0.93 1.86
C ALA A 40 -34.69 -0.51 3.13
N TYR A 41 -33.67 -1.25 3.51
CA TYR A 41 -32.68 -0.78 4.49
C TYR A 41 -32.05 0.48 3.90
N ARG A 42 -32.62 1.62 4.22
CA ARG A 42 -31.93 2.91 4.10
C ARG A 42 -30.82 2.87 5.15
N CYS A 43 -29.59 2.56 4.74
CA CYS A 43 -28.46 3.12 5.42
C CYS A 43 -28.71 4.63 5.53
N PRO A 44 -28.63 5.24 6.69
CA PRO A 44 -28.71 6.69 6.78
C PRO A 44 -27.48 7.23 6.05
N VAL A 45 -27.66 7.60 4.78
CA VAL A 45 -26.75 8.53 4.11
C VAL A 45 -26.88 9.80 4.95
N PRO A 46 -25.81 10.30 5.57
CA PRO A 46 -25.88 11.59 6.23
C PRO A 46 -26.27 12.57 5.13
N LYS A 47 -27.46 13.18 5.26
CA LYS A 47 -27.80 14.33 4.43
C LYS A 47 -26.64 15.29 4.56
N THR A 48 -26.02 15.62 3.45
CA THR A 48 -25.06 16.71 3.34
C THR A 48 -25.80 18.01 3.62
N THR A 49 -26.03 18.29 4.89
CA THR A 49 -26.20 19.65 5.34
C THR A 49 -24.80 20.25 5.30
N SER A 50 -24.63 21.28 4.51
CA SER A 50 -23.47 22.15 4.48
C SER A 50 -23.26 22.72 5.90
N VAL A 51 -22.58 21.96 6.75
CA VAL A 51 -22.12 22.44 8.04
C VAL A 51 -20.73 23.01 7.79
N GLN A 52 -20.64 24.34 7.89
CA GLN A 52 -19.36 25.02 7.97
C GLN A 52 -18.50 24.32 9.07
N PRO A 53 -17.26 23.88 8.78
CA PRO A 53 -16.39 23.28 9.77
C PRO A 53 -15.76 24.40 10.61
N GLY A 54 -16.51 24.96 11.53
CA GLY A 54 -16.04 25.90 12.51
C GLY A 54 -16.20 25.31 13.91
N ARG A 55 -15.09 25.10 14.62
CA ARG A 55 -14.99 24.84 16.07
C ARG A 55 -15.75 23.64 16.67
N LEU A 56 -16.57 22.92 15.93
CA LEU A 56 -17.27 21.72 16.42
C LEU A 56 -16.42 20.44 16.31
N SER A 57 -15.48 20.38 15.37
CA SER A 57 -14.62 19.20 15.20
C SER A 57 -13.74 18.96 16.42
N SER A 58 -13.11 19.99 16.98
CA SER A 58 -12.25 19.86 18.16
C SER A 58 -13.02 19.49 19.44
N ARG A 59 -14.29 19.90 19.57
CA ARG A 59 -15.15 19.50 20.70
C ARG A 59 -15.71 18.08 20.56
N PHE A 60 -16.00 17.65 19.34
CA PHE A 60 -16.47 16.28 19.05
C PHE A 60 -15.34 15.26 19.28
N TRP A 61 -14.12 15.57 18.88
CA TRP A 61 -12.93 14.77 19.16
C TRP A 61 -12.56 14.74 20.66
N ARG A 62 -12.78 15.83 21.40
CA ARG A 62 -12.64 15.84 22.86
C ARG A 62 -13.69 14.97 23.55
N LEU A 63 -14.91 14.84 23.02
CA LEU A 63 -15.95 13.96 23.57
C LEU A 63 -15.65 12.46 23.32
N LEU A 64 -14.98 12.14 22.21
CA LEU A 64 -14.42 10.80 21.94
C LEU A 64 -13.13 10.58 22.76
N GLY A 65 -12.37 11.64 23.06
CA GLY A 65 -11.18 11.62 23.89
C GLY A 65 -11.43 11.29 25.37
N ALA A 66 -12.67 11.37 25.84
CA ALA A 66 -12.96 10.97 27.22
C ALA A 66 -12.74 9.47 27.48
N SER A 67 -12.92 8.59 26.48
CA SER A 67 -12.56 7.17 26.61
C SER A 67 -11.05 6.97 26.49
N THR A 68 -10.38 7.72 25.59
CA THR A 68 -8.93 7.70 25.38
C THR A 68 -8.19 8.21 26.62
N GLU A 69 -8.69 9.27 27.26
CA GLU A 69 -8.09 9.85 28.45
C GLU A 69 -8.18 8.91 29.68
N LYS A 70 -9.29 8.16 29.79
CA LYS A 70 -9.45 7.12 30.80
C LYS A 70 -8.51 5.94 30.58
N ASN A 71 -8.33 5.53 29.34
CA ASN A 71 -7.41 4.46 28.97
C ASN A 71 -5.95 4.88 29.18
N LEU A 72 -5.59 6.11 28.81
CA LEU A 72 -4.26 6.67 29.09
C LEU A 72 -3.97 6.78 30.59
N SER A 73 -4.96 7.16 31.43
CA SER A 73 -4.75 7.27 32.88
C SER A 73 -4.46 5.92 33.53
N ARG A 74 -5.10 4.83 33.06
CA ARG A 74 -4.82 3.47 33.55
C ARG A 74 -3.40 3.05 33.10
N SER A 75 -3.07 3.18 31.84
CA SER A 75 -1.74 2.83 31.35
C SER A 75 -0.62 3.62 32.04
N ARG A 76 -0.86 4.90 32.39
CA ARG A 76 0.07 5.68 33.22
C ARG A 76 0.23 5.11 34.63
N ALA A 77 -0.84 4.60 35.24
CA ALA A 77 -0.76 3.97 36.55
C ALA A 77 0.09 2.69 36.49
N ASP A 78 -0.07 1.88 35.41
CA ASP A 78 0.73 0.66 35.22
C ASP A 78 2.22 1.00 34.99
N VAL A 79 2.53 2.02 34.16
CA VAL A 79 3.91 2.52 34.00
C VAL A 79 4.48 3.02 35.34
N SER A 80 3.69 3.75 36.13
CA SER A 80 4.17 4.20 37.45
C SER A 80 4.39 3.04 38.42
N ALA A 81 3.55 2.00 38.35
CA ALA A 81 3.69 0.81 39.20
C ALA A 81 4.92 -0.05 38.77
N SER A 82 5.36 0.03 37.51
CA SER A 82 6.56 -0.69 37.05
C SER A 82 7.83 -0.28 37.78
N ALA A 83 7.90 0.97 38.31
CA ALA A 83 9.04 1.46 39.06
C ALA A 83 9.33 0.65 40.35
N GLU A 84 8.30 0.01 40.94
CA GLU A 84 8.47 -0.87 42.10
C GLU A 84 9.24 -2.16 41.78
N TYR A 85 9.30 -2.52 40.50
CA TYR A 85 9.99 -3.71 40.02
C TYR A 85 11.35 -3.39 39.35
N ASP A 86 11.69 -2.12 39.10
CA ASP A 86 12.92 -1.73 38.39
C ASP A 86 14.19 -2.18 39.13
N GLU A 87 14.28 -1.99 40.47
CA GLU A 87 15.42 -2.44 41.27
C GLU A 87 15.56 -3.98 41.25
N LYS A 88 14.42 -4.69 41.30
CA LYS A 88 14.41 -6.15 41.26
C LYS A 88 14.84 -6.69 39.88
N ALA A 89 14.44 -6.02 38.82
CA ALA A 89 14.82 -6.38 37.45
C ALA A 89 16.32 -6.13 37.25
N ALA A 90 16.86 -5.02 37.79
CA ALA A 90 18.29 -4.69 37.68
C ALA A 90 19.21 -5.67 38.45
N ASP A 91 18.71 -6.28 39.53
CA ASP A 91 19.44 -7.26 40.35
C ASP A 91 19.51 -8.66 39.69
N LEU A 92 18.68 -8.94 38.66
CA LEU A 92 18.69 -10.22 37.93
C LEU A 92 19.90 -10.32 36.99
N ASP A 93 20.50 -11.51 36.92
CA ASP A 93 21.40 -11.81 35.79
C ASP A 93 20.58 -12.11 34.52
N ASP A 94 21.27 -12.23 33.39
CA ASP A 94 20.59 -12.40 32.08
C ASP A 94 19.77 -13.69 32.00
N GLU A 95 20.24 -14.80 32.60
CA GLU A 95 19.48 -16.06 32.64
C GLU A 95 18.24 -15.94 33.54
N GLN A 96 18.35 -15.23 34.66
CA GLN A 96 17.24 -14.96 35.58
C GLN A 96 16.21 -14.02 34.96
N LEU A 97 16.67 -12.97 34.21
CA LEU A 97 15.79 -12.03 33.49
C LEU A 97 14.98 -12.77 32.44
N LEU A 98 15.63 -13.59 31.63
CA LEU A 98 14.98 -14.43 30.61
C LEU A 98 13.94 -15.35 31.25
N LYS A 99 14.29 -16.06 32.33
CA LYS A 99 13.34 -16.93 33.07
C LYS A 99 12.17 -16.16 33.67
N ALA A 100 12.43 -14.96 34.18
CA ALA A 100 11.38 -14.11 34.74
C ALA A 100 10.40 -13.65 33.66
N ALA A 101 10.90 -13.29 32.47
CA ALA A 101 10.08 -12.91 31.32
C ALA A 101 9.19 -14.10 30.85
N GLN A 102 9.72 -15.31 30.78
CA GLN A 102 8.97 -16.51 30.38
C GLN A 102 7.89 -16.98 31.37
N LEU A 103 7.99 -16.55 32.63
CA LEU A 103 7.03 -16.89 33.69
C LEU A 103 5.85 -15.91 33.77
N LEU A 104 5.89 -14.79 33.05
CA LEU A 104 4.81 -13.82 33.00
C LEU A 104 3.52 -14.43 32.44
N LYS A 105 2.39 -14.06 33.02
CA LYS A 105 1.05 -14.46 32.56
C LYS A 105 0.38 -13.27 31.88
N LEU A 106 0.56 -13.18 30.57
CA LEU A 106 0.06 -12.10 29.74
C LEU A 106 -1.17 -12.52 28.88
N ASP A 107 -1.95 -13.52 29.33
CA ASP A 107 -3.11 -14.06 28.59
C ASP A 107 -4.15 -12.96 28.25
N ASP A 108 -4.33 -11.98 29.15
CA ASP A 108 -5.12 -10.77 28.91
C ASP A 108 -4.21 -9.52 28.98
N LEU A 109 -3.61 -9.23 27.81
CA LEU A 109 -2.62 -8.16 27.66
C LEU A 109 -3.04 -6.77 28.17
N ALA A 110 -4.33 -6.46 28.15
CA ALA A 110 -4.84 -5.15 28.57
C ALA A 110 -5.11 -5.07 30.09
N GLU A 111 -5.28 -6.22 30.76
CA GLU A 111 -5.77 -6.32 32.14
C GLU A 111 -4.91 -7.19 33.08
N SER A 112 -3.81 -7.80 32.55
CA SER A 112 -2.93 -8.64 33.35
C SER A 112 -2.29 -7.90 34.52
N ALA A 113 -2.27 -8.55 35.69
CA ALA A 113 -1.58 -8.03 36.89
C ALA A 113 -0.05 -8.02 36.72
N ASP A 114 0.50 -8.76 35.76
CA ASP A 114 1.94 -8.87 35.52
C ASP A 114 2.47 -7.76 34.59
N ILE A 115 1.61 -6.86 34.10
CA ILE A 115 2.01 -5.75 33.22
C ILE A 115 3.11 -4.87 33.85
N PRO A 116 3.03 -4.41 35.11
CA PRO A 116 4.10 -3.61 35.70
C PRO A 116 5.45 -4.36 35.74
N GLN A 117 5.44 -5.65 36.06
CA GLN A 117 6.64 -6.48 36.05
C GLN A 117 7.19 -6.68 34.64
N PHE A 118 6.32 -6.91 33.65
CA PHE A 118 6.71 -6.99 32.24
C PHE A 118 7.43 -5.73 31.78
N LEU A 119 6.89 -4.54 32.09
CA LEU A 119 7.49 -3.26 31.71
C LEU A 119 8.87 -3.07 32.33
N ALA A 120 9.07 -3.43 33.61
CA ALA A 120 10.37 -3.35 34.27
C ALA A 120 11.40 -4.30 33.65
N LEU A 121 11.02 -5.54 33.36
CA LEU A 121 11.88 -6.50 32.68
C LEU A 121 12.23 -6.05 31.26
N ALA A 122 11.26 -5.54 30.49
CA ALA A 122 11.49 -5.02 29.15
C ALA A 122 12.40 -3.77 29.15
N ARG A 123 12.25 -2.88 30.16
CA ARG A 123 13.13 -1.72 30.36
C ARG A 123 14.57 -2.14 30.62
N GLU A 124 14.77 -3.10 31.49
CA GLU A 124 16.09 -3.61 31.83
C GLU A 124 16.73 -4.39 30.67
N ALA A 125 15.95 -5.24 29.99
CA ALA A 125 16.41 -5.95 28.80
C ALA A 125 16.84 -4.97 27.70
N ALA A 126 16.09 -3.90 27.46
CA ALA A 126 16.44 -2.87 26.48
C ALA A 126 17.72 -2.14 26.84
N ASP A 127 17.85 -1.73 28.09
CA ASP A 127 19.03 -1.02 28.59
C ASP A 127 20.31 -1.85 28.40
N ARG A 128 20.28 -3.14 28.81
CA ARG A 128 21.43 -4.05 28.65
C ARG A 128 21.77 -4.40 27.23
N SER A 129 20.75 -4.67 26.41
CA SER A 129 20.97 -5.22 25.06
C SER A 129 21.23 -4.15 24.01
N THR A 130 20.63 -2.97 24.13
CA THR A 130 20.71 -1.88 23.15
C THR A 130 21.39 -0.62 23.66
N GLY A 131 21.64 -0.51 24.95
CA GLY A 131 22.12 0.70 25.61
C GLY A 131 21.06 1.81 25.70
N LEU A 132 19.80 1.51 25.40
CA LEU A 132 18.69 2.45 25.38
C LEU A 132 17.72 2.13 26.52
N ARG A 133 17.75 2.90 27.59
CA ARG A 133 16.75 2.76 28.66
C ARG A 133 15.44 3.44 28.28
N PRO A 134 14.33 2.69 28.10
CA PRO A 134 13.04 3.25 27.69
C PRO A 134 12.51 4.33 28.61
N PHE A 135 12.04 5.44 28.05
CA PHE A 135 11.30 6.47 28.78
C PHE A 135 9.87 6.01 29.10
N ASP A 136 9.26 6.60 30.12
CA ASP A 136 7.89 6.29 30.51
C ASP A 136 6.88 6.49 29.38
N VAL A 137 7.09 7.48 28.51
CA VAL A 137 6.24 7.73 27.33
C VAL A 137 6.33 6.60 26.29
N GLN A 138 7.49 5.94 26.15
CA GLN A 138 7.67 4.80 25.27
C GLN A 138 6.97 3.55 25.83
N LEU A 139 7.07 3.30 27.13
CA LEU A 139 6.31 2.24 27.81
C LEU A 139 4.80 2.49 27.75
N LEU A 140 4.37 3.74 27.88
CA LEU A 140 2.97 4.14 27.69
C LEU A 140 2.50 3.83 26.27
N GLY A 141 3.33 4.12 25.26
CA GLY A 141 3.09 3.77 23.86
C GLY A 141 2.95 2.27 23.67
N ALA A 142 3.88 1.48 24.21
CA ALA A 142 3.82 0.02 24.15
C ALA A 142 2.52 -0.53 24.75
N LEU A 143 2.09 -0.05 25.92
CA LEU A 143 0.82 -0.47 26.54
C LEU A 143 -0.41 -0.11 25.69
N ARG A 144 -0.39 1.01 25.01
CA ARG A 144 -1.53 1.36 24.13
C ARG A 144 -1.57 0.47 22.88
N MET A 145 -0.41 0.10 22.34
CA MET A 145 -0.34 -0.91 21.27
C MET A 145 -0.80 -2.28 21.76
N LEU A 146 -0.43 -2.72 22.96
CA LEU A 146 -0.92 -3.96 23.56
C LEU A 146 -2.45 -3.97 23.78
N ALA A 147 -3.05 -2.78 23.89
CA ALA A 147 -4.51 -2.64 23.91
C ALA A 147 -5.16 -2.57 22.52
N GLY A 148 -4.39 -2.73 21.43
CA GLY A 148 -4.88 -2.75 20.04
C GLY A 148 -5.04 -1.37 19.39
N ASP A 149 -4.47 -0.31 19.94
CA ASP A 149 -4.53 1.03 19.36
C ASP A 149 -3.41 1.28 18.34
N VAL A 150 -3.63 2.23 17.45
CA VAL A 150 -2.55 2.92 16.74
C VAL A 150 -2.11 4.12 17.58
N ILE A 151 -0.85 4.17 17.96
CA ILE A 151 -0.32 5.29 18.72
C ILE A 151 0.16 6.41 17.79
N GLU A 152 -0.10 7.66 18.20
CA GLU A 152 0.60 8.82 17.65
C GLU A 152 1.73 9.20 18.58
N MET A 153 2.97 8.97 18.15
CA MET A 153 4.18 9.37 18.84
C MET A 153 5.06 10.15 17.86
N ALA A 154 5.48 11.35 18.25
CA ALA A 154 6.23 12.23 17.37
C ALA A 154 7.49 11.53 16.79
N THR A 155 7.91 11.99 15.62
CA THR A 155 9.12 11.44 14.99
C THR A 155 10.34 11.75 15.87
N GLY A 156 11.23 10.77 16.06
CA GLY A 156 12.40 10.90 16.93
C GLY A 156 12.17 10.53 18.40
N GLU A 157 10.94 10.27 18.86
CA GLU A 157 10.61 9.89 20.24
C GLU A 157 10.86 8.40 20.57
N GLY A 158 11.44 7.62 19.64
CA GLY A 158 11.79 6.21 19.85
C GLY A 158 10.63 5.23 19.67
N LYS A 159 9.78 5.45 18.66
CA LYS A 159 8.71 4.53 18.27
C LYS A 159 9.17 3.08 18.10
N THR A 160 10.32 2.87 17.45
CA THR A 160 10.87 1.52 17.19
C THR A 160 11.07 0.73 18.47
N LEU A 161 11.59 1.39 19.54
CA LEU A 161 11.77 0.75 20.83
C LEU A 161 10.41 0.44 21.51
N ALA A 162 9.47 1.37 21.49
CA ALA A 162 8.12 1.14 21.99
C ALA A 162 7.41 -0.01 21.24
N GLY A 163 7.60 -0.09 19.91
CA GLY A 163 7.10 -1.17 19.07
C GLY A 163 7.71 -2.53 19.42
N ALA A 164 9.02 -2.59 19.64
CA ALA A 164 9.70 -3.82 20.04
C ALA A 164 9.21 -4.33 21.41
N ILE A 165 8.99 -3.43 22.37
CA ILE A 165 8.41 -3.79 23.68
C ILE A 165 6.97 -4.30 23.52
N ALA A 166 6.16 -3.67 22.68
CA ALA A 166 4.81 -4.16 22.41
C ALA A 166 4.83 -5.54 21.72
N ALA A 167 5.72 -5.73 20.74
CA ALA A 167 5.93 -7.02 20.08
C ALA A 167 6.34 -8.11 21.07
N ALA A 168 7.25 -7.80 22.00
CA ALA A 168 7.65 -8.71 23.07
C ALA A 168 6.44 -9.13 23.95
N GLY A 169 5.58 -8.17 24.33
CA GLY A 169 4.38 -8.46 25.12
C GLY A 169 3.41 -9.41 24.41
N TYR A 170 3.12 -9.17 23.12
CA TYR A 170 2.30 -10.08 22.33
C TYR A 170 2.94 -11.47 22.15
N ALA A 171 4.24 -11.52 21.90
CA ALA A 171 4.96 -12.77 21.71
C ALA A 171 5.03 -13.63 23.00
N LEU A 172 5.25 -12.99 24.15
CA LEU A 172 5.19 -13.64 25.47
C LEU A 172 3.77 -14.13 25.83
N ALA A 173 2.73 -13.50 25.30
CA ALA A 173 1.35 -13.99 25.37
C ALA A 173 1.07 -15.14 24.38
N GLY A 174 2.09 -15.70 23.75
CA GLY A 174 1.98 -16.84 22.83
C GLY A 174 1.50 -16.50 21.42
N ARG A 175 1.53 -15.22 21.01
CA ARG A 175 1.11 -14.79 19.68
C ARG A 175 2.32 -14.76 18.72
N HIS A 176 2.07 -15.10 17.46
CA HIS A 176 3.04 -14.85 16.38
C HIS A 176 2.88 -13.44 15.87
N VAL A 177 3.95 -12.62 16.00
CA VAL A 177 3.91 -11.19 15.71
C VAL A 177 4.60 -10.90 14.38
N HIS A 178 3.87 -10.31 13.43
CA HIS A 178 4.46 -9.69 12.26
C HIS A 178 4.61 -8.18 12.51
N VAL A 179 5.85 -7.68 12.55
CA VAL A 179 6.14 -6.24 12.55
C VAL A 179 6.21 -5.80 11.11
N VAL A 180 5.16 -5.11 10.68
CA VAL A 180 4.95 -4.72 9.29
C VAL A 180 5.50 -3.32 9.05
N THR A 181 6.45 -3.19 8.13
CA THR A 181 7.10 -1.93 7.77
C THR A 181 6.78 -1.51 6.33
N ILE A 182 7.28 -0.34 5.93
CA ILE A 182 7.07 0.19 4.56
C ILE A 182 8.07 -0.36 3.54
N ASN A 183 9.23 -0.89 3.95
CA ASN A 183 10.25 -1.43 3.05
C ASN A 183 11.17 -2.44 3.76
N ASP A 184 11.91 -3.20 2.96
CA ASP A 184 12.79 -4.28 3.42
C ASP A 184 14.02 -3.78 4.19
N TYR A 185 14.52 -2.57 3.85
CA TYR A 185 15.63 -1.95 4.59
C TYR A 185 15.26 -1.72 6.07
N LEU A 186 14.07 -1.17 6.33
CA LEU A 186 13.59 -0.96 7.69
C LEU A 186 13.31 -2.29 8.39
N ALA A 187 12.72 -3.26 7.69
CA ALA A 187 12.46 -4.58 8.25
C ALA A 187 13.74 -5.24 8.77
N ARG A 188 14.79 -5.26 7.94
CA ARG A 188 16.10 -5.80 8.31
C ARG A 188 16.75 -4.99 9.43
N ARG A 189 16.86 -3.66 9.27
CA ARG A 189 17.51 -2.78 10.24
C ARG A 189 16.88 -2.92 11.64
N ASP A 190 15.55 -2.88 11.72
CA ASP A 190 14.84 -2.90 12.99
C ASP A 190 14.87 -4.29 13.63
N ALA A 191 14.86 -5.38 12.84
CA ALA A 191 15.09 -6.72 13.34
C ALA A 191 16.50 -6.89 13.92
N GLU A 192 17.54 -6.41 13.23
CA GLU A 192 18.93 -6.46 13.69
C GLU A 192 19.14 -5.57 14.94
N TRP A 193 18.48 -4.41 15.01
CA TRP A 193 18.64 -3.46 16.10
C TRP A 193 17.86 -3.86 17.35
N MET A 194 16.60 -4.30 17.20
CA MET A 194 15.73 -4.68 18.31
C MET A 194 15.79 -6.17 18.68
N GLY A 195 16.39 -6.99 17.82
CA GLY A 195 16.59 -8.42 18.05
C GLY A 195 17.19 -8.74 19.40
N PRO A 196 18.35 -8.11 19.79
CA PRO A 196 18.96 -8.37 21.08
C PRO A 196 18.05 -8.14 22.29
N LEU A 197 17.15 -7.14 22.24
CA LEU A 197 16.13 -6.93 23.27
C LEU A 197 15.15 -8.10 23.36
N LEU A 198 14.64 -8.56 22.22
CA LEU A 198 13.66 -9.66 22.13
C LEU A 198 14.31 -10.99 22.57
N GLU A 199 15.54 -11.24 22.15
CA GLU A 199 16.35 -12.42 22.55
C GLU A 199 16.62 -12.43 24.05
N ALA A 200 16.92 -11.28 24.67
CA ALA A 200 17.11 -11.17 26.11
C ALA A 200 15.84 -11.54 26.89
N MET A 201 14.66 -11.40 26.27
CA MET A 201 13.38 -11.82 26.83
C MET A 201 12.98 -13.27 26.44
N GLY A 202 13.89 -14.00 25.75
CA GLY A 202 13.68 -15.41 25.36
C GLY A 202 12.86 -15.62 24.10
N LEU A 203 12.78 -14.61 23.24
CA LEU A 203 12.02 -14.63 21.98
C LEU A 203 12.96 -14.78 20.78
N THR A 204 12.47 -15.44 19.74
CA THR A 204 13.18 -15.58 18.46
C THR A 204 12.73 -14.49 17.48
N VAL A 205 13.68 -13.99 16.67
CA VAL A 205 13.45 -12.89 15.71
C VAL A 205 13.92 -13.31 14.33
N GLY A 206 13.12 -12.97 13.32
CA GLY A 206 13.46 -13.12 11.92
C GLY A 206 13.07 -11.89 11.11
N TRP A 207 13.61 -11.79 9.90
CA TRP A 207 13.22 -10.75 8.94
C TRP A 207 13.13 -11.33 7.53
N ILE A 208 12.32 -10.67 6.68
CA ILE A 208 12.07 -11.05 5.30
C ILE A 208 12.33 -9.83 4.40
N ALA A 209 13.03 -10.07 3.29
CA ALA A 209 13.25 -9.11 2.23
C ALA A 209 12.99 -9.75 0.86
N ALA A 210 13.01 -8.96 -0.20
CA ALA A 210 12.72 -9.43 -1.57
C ALA A 210 13.66 -10.54 -2.03
N GLU A 211 14.93 -10.48 -1.63
CA GLU A 211 15.96 -11.47 -1.96
C GLU A 211 15.92 -12.75 -1.11
N SER A 212 15.08 -12.80 -0.07
CA SER A 212 14.97 -13.98 0.81
C SER A 212 14.40 -15.18 0.06
N THR A 213 15.08 -16.31 0.16
CA THR A 213 14.64 -17.59 -0.40
C THR A 213 13.41 -18.15 0.36
N ALA A 214 12.67 -19.07 -0.25
CA ALA A 214 11.51 -19.71 0.40
C ALA A 214 11.87 -20.40 1.72
N GLU A 215 13.07 -21.00 1.84
CA GLU A 215 13.53 -21.61 3.09
C GLU A 215 13.81 -20.57 4.17
N GLU A 216 14.49 -19.47 3.83
CA GLU A 216 14.75 -18.35 4.75
C GLU A 216 13.44 -17.70 5.22
N ARG A 217 12.47 -17.52 4.31
CA ARG A 217 11.13 -17.01 4.65
C ARG A 217 10.43 -17.93 5.64
N ARG A 218 10.41 -19.25 5.40
CA ARG A 218 9.82 -20.23 6.35
C ARG A 218 10.50 -20.16 7.72
N LYS A 219 11.83 -20.03 7.77
CA LYS A 219 12.57 -19.88 9.04
C LYS A 219 12.21 -18.57 9.75
N ALA A 220 12.11 -17.47 9.02
CA ALA A 220 11.74 -16.18 9.60
C ALA A 220 10.29 -16.20 10.14
N TYR A 221 9.34 -16.74 9.39
CA TYR A 221 7.96 -16.88 9.86
C TYR A 221 7.78 -17.86 11.02
N ALA A 222 8.71 -18.78 11.24
CA ALA A 222 8.69 -19.68 12.41
C ALA A 222 9.15 -19.00 13.70
N CYS A 223 9.72 -17.78 13.62
CA CYS A 223 10.12 -17.00 14.79
C CYS A 223 8.90 -16.42 15.53
N ASN A 224 9.11 -16.06 16.80
CA ASN A 224 8.06 -15.41 17.60
C ASN A 224 7.71 -14.02 17.04
N VAL A 225 8.72 -13.29 16.52
CA VAL A 225 8.57 -11.97 15.92
C VAL A 225 9.24 -11.97 14.54
N THR A 226 8.49 -11.61 13.51
CA THR A 226 8.98 -11.53 12.13
C THR A 226 8.81 -10.10 11.62
N TYR A 227 9.91 -9.48 11.20
CA TYR A 227 9.91 -8.17 10.54
C TYR A 227 9.82 -8.36 9.03
N ALA A 228 8.87 -7.68 8.38
CA ALA A 228 8.76 -7.71 6.93
C ALA A 228 8.07 -6.46 6.39
N SER A 229 8.30 -6.11 5.12
CA SER A 229 7.49 -5.08 4.46
C SER A 229 6.09 -5.61 4.16
N VAL A 230 5.11 -4.70 4.11
CA VAL A 230 3.73 -5.07 3.76
C VAL A 230 3.64 -5.75 2.40
N ASN A 231 4.50 -5.38 1.47
CA ASN A 231 4.57 -5.96 0.14
C ASN A 231 5.02 -7.41 0.19
N GLU A 232 6.13 -7.70 0.90
CA GLU A 232 6.66 -9.08 0.98
C GLU A 232 5.67 -10.03 1.64
N ILE A 233 5.00 -9.61 2.72
CA ILE A 233 3.94 -10.42 3.35
C ILE A 233 2.79 -10.65 2.36
N GLY A 234 2.38 -9.61 1.64
CA GLY A 234 1.29 -9.72 0.68
C GLY A 234 1.64 -10.62 -0.50
N PHE A 235 2.89 -10.54 -1.00
CA PHE A 235 3.36 -11.43 -2.07
C PHE A 235 3.54 -12.87 -1.62
N ASP A 236 3.97 -13.12 -0.38
CA ASP A 236 4.02 -14.48 0.15
C ASP A 236 2.63 -15.08 0.25
N VAL A 237 1.65 -14.30 0.70
CA VAL A 237 0.24 -14.72 0.70
C VAL A 237 -0.26 -15.04 -0.71
N LEU A 238 0.09 -14.22 -1.72
CA LEU A 238 -0.31 -14.47 -3.10
C LEU A 238 0.43 -15.68 -3.71
N ARG A 239 1.73 -15.83 -3.44
CA ARG A 239 2.53 -16.99 -3.89
C ARG A 239 1.98 -18.30 -3.32
N ASP A 240 1.61 -18.32 -2.04
CA ASP A 240 1.01 -19.47 -1.38
C ASP A 240 -0.34 -19.90 -2.00
N GLN A 241 -1.04 -18.96 -2.67
CA GLN A 241 -2.22 -19.27 -3.48
C GLN A 241 -1.90 -20.04 -4.79
N LEU A 242 -0.63 -20.18 -5.15
CA LEU A 242 -0.21 -20.89 -6.36
C LEU A 242 0.47 -22.23 -6.07
N VAL A 243 0.81 -22.57 -4.81
CA VAL A 243 1.47 -23.83 -4.49
C VAL A 243 0.51 -25.02 -4.64
N THR A 244 1.05 -26.17 -5.00
CA THR A 244 0.30 -27.42 -5.21
C THR A 244 0.63 -28.49 -4.19
N ASP A 245 1.61 -28.22 -3.32
CA ASP A 245 1.97 -29.09 -2.20
C ASP A 245 2.05 -28.28 -0.90
N VAL A 246 1.61 -28.87 0.22
CA VAL A 246 1.61 -28.21 1.54
C VAL A 246 3.03 -27.85 2.00
N VAL A 247 4.05 -28.62 1.59
CA VAL A 247 5.45 -28.37 1.96
C VAL A 247 6.03 -27.09 1.35
N ASP A 248 5.40 -26.60 0.28
CA ASP A 248 5.83 -25.39 -0.42
C ASP A 248 5.24 -24.13 0.18
N LEU A 249 4.27 -24.22 1.07
CA LEU A 249 3.71 -23.08 1.79
C LEU A 249 4.80 -22.37 2.61
N VAL A 250 4.77 -21.04 2.56
CA VAL A 250 5.76 -20.18 3.20
C VAL A 250 5.14 -19.40 4.37
N SER A 251 3.99 -18.77 4.16
CA SER A 251 3.39 -17.89 5.16
C SER A 251 2.48 -18.66 6.13
N PRO A 252 2.59 -18.41 7.45
CA PRO A 252 1.66 -18.97 8.43
C PRO A 252 0.31 -18.25 8.36
N ASN A 253 -0.68 -18.80 9.08
CA ASN A 253 -1.92 -18.06 9.32
C ASN A 253 -1.65 -16.75 10.05
N PRO A 254 -2.18 -15.61 9.58
CA PRO A 254 -1.93 -14.30 10.17
C PRO A 254 -2.57 -14.21 11.56
N ASP A 255 -1.75 -13.97 12.59
CA ASP A 255 -2.21 -13.91 13.97
C ASP A 255 -2.22 -12.46 14.47
N MET A 256 -1.05 -11.81 14.59
CA MET A 256 -0.92 -10.44 15.09
C MET A 256 -0.06 -9.60 14.17
N ALA A 257 -0.54 -8.39 13.78
CA ALA A 257 0.23 -7.40 13.05
C ALA A 257 0.47 -6.14 13.88
N LEU A 258 1.74 -5.78 14.07
CA LEU A 258 2.17 -4.48 14.58
C LEU A 258 2.67 -3.65 13.39
N ILE A 259 1.96 -2.57 13.07
CA ILE A 259 2.23 -1.78 11.88
C ILE A 259 3.11 -0.57 12.24
N ASP A 260 4.35 -0.57 11.76
CA ASP A 260 5.19 0.62 11.82
C ASP A 260 4.87 1.57 10.66
N GLU A 261 4.93 2.86 10.93
CA GLU A 261 4.47 3.92 10.02
C GLU A 261 3.04 3.63 9.50
N ALA A 262 2.13 3.34 10.45
CA ALA A 262 0.78 2.86 10.18
C ALA A 262 -0.03 3.75 9.22
N ASP A 263 0.19 5.04 9.20
CA ASP A 263 -0.45 5.96 8.26
C ASP A 263 0.03 5.75 6.81
N SER A 264 1.30 5.37 6.59
CA SER A 264 1.75 5.01 5.25
C SER A 264 1.20 3.67 4.81
N VAL A 265 1.35 2.63 5.64
CA VAL A 265 0.95 1.27 5.29
C VAL A 265 -0.58 1.18 5.10
N LEU A 266 -1.35 1.75 6.03
CA LEU A 266 -2.81 1.59 6.07
C LEU A 266 -3.58 2.64 5.27
N VAL A 267 -2.95 3.75 4.87
CA VAL A 267 -3.60 4.84 4.13
C VAL A 267 -2.97 5.02 2.76
N ASP A 268 -1.65 5.29 2.67
CA ASP A 268 -1.04 5.58 1.37
C ASP A 268 -0.91 4.33 0.50
N GLU A 269 -0.45 3.19 1.06
CA GLU A 269 -0.30 1.93 0.34
C GLU A 269 -1.64 1.23 0.08
N ALA A 270 -2.66 1.55 0.86
CA ALA A 270 -3.97 0.93 0.74
C ALA A 270 -4.68 1.24 -0.60
N LEU A 271 -4.26 2.28 -1.30
CA LEU A 271 -4.81 2.69 -2.59
C LEU A 271 -4.39 1.77 -3.75
N VAL A 272 -3.27 1.09 -3.61
CA VAL A 272 -2.69 0.27 -4.68
C VAL A 272 -2.77 -1.20 -4.28
N PRO A 273 -3.45 -2.07 -5.07
CA PRO A 273 -3.45 -3.50 -4.81
C PRO A 273 -2.08 -4.10 -5.08
N LEU A 274 -1.73 -5.12 -4.33
CA LEU A 274 -0.62 -6.02 -4.62
C LEU A 274 -1.10 -7.00 -5.69
N VAL A 275 -0.38 -7.10 -6.79
CA VAL A 275 -0.74 -7.92 -7.94
C VAL A 275 0.36 -8.92 -8.19
N LEU A 276 0.02 -10.20 -8.32
CA LEU A 276 0.91 -11.24 -8.77
C LEU A 276 0.61 -11.55 -10.23
N ALA A 277 1.60 -11.40 -11.08
CA ALA A 277 1.47 -11.66 -12.50
C ALA A 277 2.52 -12.67 -12.97
N GLY A 278 2.18 -13.37 -14.04
CA GLY A 278 3.07 -14.33 -14.66
C GLY A 278 3.35 -13.96 -16.11
N THR A 279 4.48 -14.41 -16.66
CA THR A 279 4.79 -14.28 -18.07
C THR A 279 3.88 -15.18 -18.89
N THR A 280 3.22 -14.61 -19.88
CA THR A 280 2.54 -15.36 -20.94
C THR A 280 3.19 -15.05 -22.29
N HIS A 281 3.14 -16.00 -23.22
CA HIS A 281 3.54 -15.78 -24.60
C HIS A 281 2.47 -14.94 -25.34
N ARG A 282 2.22 -13.73 -24.87
CA ARG A 282 1.36 -12.79 -25.61
C ARG A 282 2.21 -12.06 -26.65
N GLU A 283 1.59 -11.67 -27.75
CA GLU A 283 2.26 -10.95 -28.83
C GLU A 283 2.97 -9.71 -28.31
N MET A 284 4.25 -9.54 -28.69
CA MET A 284 5.05 -8.36 -28.39
C MET A 284 4.39 -7.11 -28.97
N PRO A 285 4.40 -5.96 -28.25
CA PRO A 285 3.84 -4.73 -28.77
C PRO A 285 4.51 -4.38 -30.12
N ARG A 286 3.71 -3.93 -31.07
CA ARG A 286 4.20 -3.56 -32.39
C ARG A 286 5.03 -2.28 -32.32
N LEU A 287 6.37 -2.41 -32.39
CA LEU A 287 7.32 -1.31 -32.34
C LEU A 287 7.06 -0.24 -33.38
N GLU A 288 6.46 -0.60 -34.56
CA GLU A 288 6.07 0.35 -35.58
C GLU A 288 5.01 1.33 -35.10
N ILE A 289 4.02 0.88 -34.29
CA ILE A 289 2.98 1.74 -33.70
C ILE A 289 3.59 2.71 -32.71
N ILE A 290 4.51 2.24 -31.87
CA ILE A 290 5.17 3.09 -30.87
C ILE A 290 6.00 4.19 -31.52
N ARG A 291 6.73 3.89 -32.61
CA ARG A 291 7.47 4.88 -33.39
C ARG A 291 6.55 5.87 -34.07
N LEU A 292 5.48 5.37 -34.70
CA LEU A 292 4.49 6.17 -35.38
C LEU A 292 3.84 7.19 -34.43
N VAL A 293 3.46 6.76 -33.25
CA VAL A 293 2.87 7.65 -32.23
C VAL A 293 3.88 8.72 -31.78
N GLY A 294 5.18 8.40 -31.73
CA GLY A 294 6.25 9.36 -31.43
C GLY A 294 6.41 10.49 -32.47
N GLU A 295 5.84 10.35 -33.68
CA GLU A 295 5.86 11.34 -34.76
C GLU A 295 4.59 12.22 -34.82
N LEU A 296 3.64 12.02 -33.88
CA LEU A 296 2.41 12.79 -33.80
C LEU A 296 2.65 14.15 -33.11
N GLU A 297 1.96 15.19 -33.61
CA GLU A 297 2.10 16.56 -33.12
C GLU A 297 0.96 16.97 -32.18
N PRO A 298 1.28 17.58 -30.99
CA PRO A 298 0.25 18.05 -30.05
C PRO A 298 -0.61 19.15 -30.65
N GLY A 299 -1.91 19.13 -30.35
CA GLY A 299 -2.89 20.10 -30.83
C GLY A 299 -3.28 19.95 -32.31
N THR A 300 -2.61 19.06 -33.07
CA THR A 300 -2.93 18.73 -34.46
C THR A 300 -3.37 17.28 -34.55
N ASP A 301 -2.53 16.34 -34.09
CA ASP A 301 -2.76 14.90 -34.25
C ASP A 301 -3.38 14.31 -32.96
N TYR A 302 -3.10 14.91 -31.81
CA TYR A 302 -3.70 14.51 -30.52
C TYR A 302 -3.93 15.71 -29.60
N ASP A 303 -4.92 15.56 -28.70
CA ASP A 303 -5.21 16.53 -27.65
C ASP A 303 -5.14 15.87 -26.29
N THR A 304 -4.76 16.66 -25.25
CA THR A 304 -4.82 16.29 -23.85
C THR A 304 -5.97 17.02 -23.17
N ASP A 305 -6.55 16.41 -22.13
CA ASP A 305 -7.52 17.10 -21.30
C ASP A 305 -6.90 18.28 -20.51
N SER A 306 -7.75 19.11 -19.91
CA SER A 306 -7.30 20.32 -19.16
C SER A 306 -6.37 20.01 -17.99
N ASP A 307 -6.39 18.78 -17.49
CA ASP A 307 -5.65 18.33 -16.33
C ASP A 307 -4.45 17.44 -16.71
N ASN A 308 -4.18 17.26 -18.02
CA ASN A 308 -3.13 16.41 -18.58
C ASN A 308 -3.18 14.95 -18.08
N ARG A 309 -4.37 14.42 -17.86
CA ARG A 309 -4.57 13.05 -17.36
C ARG A 309 -4.95 12.07 -18.44
N ASN A 310 -5.64 12.55 -19.47
CA ASN A 310 -6.04 11.77 -20.62
C ASN A 310 -5.48 12.36 -21.89
N VAL A 311 -5.23 11.50 -22.86
CA VAL A 311 -4.81 11.86 -24.20
C VAL A 311 -5.64 11.10 -25.22
N HIS A 312 -6.05 11.76 -26.29
CA HIS A 312 -6.84 11.16 -27.36
C HIS A 312 -6.42 11.67 -28.73
N LEU A 313 -6.54 10.83 -29.74
CA LEU A 313 -6.31 11.23 -31.12
C LEU A 313 -7.37 12.24 -31.56
N THR A 314 -6.95 13.23 -32.34
CA THR A 314 -7.88 14.02 -33.14
C THR A 314 -8.29 13.26 -34.38
N GLU A 315 -9.29 13.76 -35.12
CA GLU A 315 -9.66 13.17 -36.43
C GLU A 315 -8.48 13.16 -37.41
N ALA A 316 -7.65 14.20 -37.43
CA ALA A 316 -6.45 14.28 -38.27
C ALA A 316 -5.39 13.26 -37.83
N GLY A 317 -5.19 13.07 -36.54
CA GLY A 317 -4.26 12.07 -36.00
C GLY A 317 -4.71 10.65 -36.31
N ALA A 318 -6.01 10.34 -36.14
CA ALA A 318 -6.55 9.03 -36.52
C ALA A 318 -6.32 8.72 -38.00
N GLN A 319 -6.66 9.65 -38.90
CA GLN A 319 -6.41 9.51 -40.32
C GLN A 319 -4.93 9.32 -40.68
N LYS A 320 -4.02 10.01 -39.96
CA LYS A 320 -2.58 9.86 -40.16
C LYS A 320 -2.09 8.49 -39.75
N VAL A 321 -2.57 7.97 -38.62
CA VAL A 321 -2.25 6.62 -38.12
C VAL A 321 -2.81 5.56 -39.06
N GLU A 322 -4.07 5.68 -39.47
CA GLU A 322 -4.72 4.77 -40.46
C GLU A 322 -3.95 4.69 -41.78
N ALA A 323 -3.55 5.83 -42.32
CA ALA A 323 -2.78 5.90 -43.54
C ALA A 323 -1.41 5.22 -43.45
N GLN A 324 -0.71 5.37 -42.33
CA GLN A 324 0.60 4.75 -42.12
C GLN A 324 0.50 3.24 -41.83
N LEU A 325 -0.61 2.79 -41.23
CA LEU A 325 -0.87 1.37 -41.00
C LEU A 325 -1.52 0.66 -42.21
N GLY A 326 -1.42 1.23 -43.40
CA GLY A 326 -1.88 0.60 -44.66
C GLY A 326 -3.32 0.91 -45.03
N GLY A 327 -3.94 1.93 -44.48
CA GLY A 327 -5.30 2.36 -44.77
C GLY A 327 -6.38 1.55 -44.07
N ILE A 328 -6.08 1.06 -42.87
CA ILE A 328 -7.06 0.38 -41.99
C ILE A 328 -8.03 1.40 -41.41
N ASP A 329 -9.23 0.96 -40.98
CA ASP A 329 -10.15 1.73 -40.16
C ASP A 329 -9.95 1.34 -38.69
N LEU A 330 -9.38 2.23 -37.90
CA LEU A 330 -9.09 1.99 -36.46
C LEU A 330 -10.35 1.72 -35.63
N TYR A 331 -11.50 2.25 -36.05
CA TYR A 331 -12.76 2.14 -35.34
C TYR A 331 -13.63 0.98 -35.81
N SER A 332 -13.14 0.16 -36.73
CA SER A 332 -13.82 -1.08 -37.18
C SER A 332 -13.87 -2.12 -36.03
N GLU A 333 -14.83 -3.05 -36.10
CA GLU A 333 -14.95 -4.17 -35.12
C GLU A 333 -13.66 -5.01 -35.03
N GLU A 334 -12.88 -5.09 -36.12
CA GLU A 334 -11.62 -5.85 -36.19
C GLU A 334 -10.48 -5.15 -35.43
N HIS A 335 -10.41 -3.82 -35.48
CA HIS A 335 -9.27 -3.04 -34.98
C HIS A 335 -9.51 -2.30 -33.67
N VAL A 336 -10.78 -2.09 -33.27
CA VAL A 336 -11.10 -1.31 -32.05
C VAL A 336 -10.58 -1.97 -30.76
N GLY A 337 -10.63 -3.29 -30.67
CA GLY A 337 -10.15 -4.06 -29.50
C GLY A 337 -8.67 -4.42 -29.54
N THR A 338 -7.97 -4.15 -30.64
CA THR A 338 -6.58 -4.56 -30.88
C THR A 338 -5.71 -3.35 -31.23
N THR A 339 -5.69 -2.96 -32.50
CA THR A 339 -4.81 -1.90 -33.02
C THR A 339 -5.09 -0.53 -32.36
N LEU A 340 -6.35 -0.14 -32.19
CA LEU A 340 -6.68 1.12 -31.53
C LEU A 340 -6.23 1.13 -30.04
N THR A 341 -6.37 0.00 -29.36
CA THR A 341 -5.89 -0.14 -27.98
C THR A 341 -4.38 0.02 -27.91
N GLU A 342 -3.61 -0.61 -28.82
CA GLU A 342 -2.15 -0.46 -28.89
C GLU A 342 -1.73 0.99 -29.20
N VAL A 343 -2.43 1.67 -30.11
CA VAL A 343 -2.19 3.10 -30.40
C VAL A 343 -2.44 3.97 -29.17
N ASN A 344 -3.54 3.73 -28.44
CA ASN A 344 -3.86 4.49 -27.24
C ASN A 344 -2.84 4.24 -26.12
N VAL A 345 -2.39 2.99 -25.92
CA VAL A 345 -1.35 2.66 -24.95
C VAL A 345 -0.02 3.34 -25.31
N ALA A 346 0.38 3.32 -26.58
CA ALA A 346 1.57 4.00 -27.06
C ALA A 346 1.47 5.53 -26.89
N LEU A 347 0.31 6.12 -27.18
CA LEU A 347 0.04 7.55 -27.01
C LEU A 347 0.12 7.96 -25.52
N HIS A 348 -0.48 7.17 -24.65
CA HIS A 348 -0.40 7.36 -23.19
C HIS A 348 1.07 7.32 -22.71
N ALA A 349 1.81 6.29 -23.11
CA ALA A 349 3.23 6.14 -22.77
C ALA A 349 4.08 7.32 -23.23
N HIS A 350 3.80 7.84 -24.44
CA HIS A 350 4.59 8.91 -25.05
C HIS A 350 4.29 10.28 -24.47
N VAL A 351 3.02 10.58 -24.26
CA VAL A 351 2.55 11.93 -23.87
C VAL A 351 2.46 12.11 -22.35
N LEU A 352 1.86 11.15 -21.65
CA LEU A 352 1.54 11.31 -20.23
C LEU A 352 2.63 10.80 -19.29
N LEU A 353 3.40 9.77 -19.68
CA LEU A 353 4.45 9.25 -18.83
C LEU A 353 5.78 9.97 -19.08
N GLN A 354 6.25 10.70 -18.08
CA GLN A 354 7.45 11.53 -18.14
C GLN A 354 8.59 10.87 -17.38
N ARG A 355 9.78 10.86 -17.99
CA ARG A 355 11.02 10.42 -17.35
C ARG A 355 11.36 11.33 -16.17
N ASP A 356 11.94 10.77 -15.13
CA ASP A 356 12.33 11.41 -13.84
C ASP A 356 11.14 11.93 -12.99
N VAL A 357 9.90 11.75 -13.46
CA VAL A 357 8.66 12.01 -12.73
C VAL A 357 7.91 10.71 -12.44
N HIS A 358 7.64 9.91 -13.48
CA HIS A 358 6.89 8.66 -13.36
C HIS A 358 7.79 7.42 -13.38
N TYR A 359 8.96 7.51 -14.02
CA TYR A 359 9.94 6.45 -14.10
C TYR A 359 11.36 7.00 -14.27
N ILE A 360 12.34 6.16 -13.97
CA ILE A 360 13.74 6.40 -14.33
C ILE A 360 14.26 5.26 -15.21
N VAL A 361 15.29 5.58 -16.01
CA VAL A 361 16.05 4.58 -16.76
C VAL A 361 17.38 4.35 -16.05
N ARG A 362 17.63 3.11 -15.64
CA ARG A 362 18.83 2.69 -14.95
C ARG A 362 19.19 1.25 -15.32
N ASP A 363 20.47 0.98 -15.52
CA ASP A 363 20.98 -0.37 -15.86
C ASP A 363 20.24 -1.00 -17.06
N ASP A 364 19.97 -0.20 -18.12
CA ASP A 364 19.22 -0.56 -19.31
C ASP A 364 17.79 -1.08 -19.03
N ALA A 365 17.19 -0.66 -17.93
CA ALA A 365 15.82 -1.01 -17.55
C ALA A 365 15.01 0.22 -17.15
N VAL A 366 13.70 0.16 -17.37
CA VAL A 366 12.72 1.15 -16.90
C VAL A 366 12.26 0.75 -15.51
N HIS A 367 12.48 1.63 -14.55
CA HIS A 367 12.02 1.47 -13.17
C HIS A 367 10.98 2.53 -12.84
N LEU A 368 9.84 2.11 -12.33
CA LEU A 368 8.78 3.01 -11.91
C LEU A 368 9.21 3.81 -10.67
N ILE A 369 8.75 5.07 -10.62
CA ILE A 369 8.79 5.88 -9.41
C ILE A 369 7.42 5.80 -8.75
N ASN A 370 7.38 5.33 -7.52
CA ASN A 370 6.16 5.42 -6.72
C ASN A 370 5.88 6.88 -6.38
N ALA A 371 4.80 7.45 -6.93
CA ALA A 371 4.48 8.88 -6.78
C ALA A 371 4.27 9.30 -5.32
N SER A 372 3.79 8.40 -4.45
CA SER A 372 3.60 8.68 -3.03
C SER A 372 4.89 8.59 -2.22
N ARG A 373 5.89 7.85 -2.71
CA ARG A 373 7.17 7.61 -2.01
C ARG A 373 8.34 8.40 -2.62
N GLY A 374 8.25 8.81 -3.87
CA GLY A 374 9.36 9.41 -4.61
C GLY A 374 10.56 8.47 -4.76
N ARG A 375 10.34 7.13 -4.77
CA ARG A 375 11.35 6.09 -4.82
C ARG A 375 11.11 5.11 -5.96
N ILE A 376 12.17 4.43 -6.37
CA ILE A 376 12.08 3.31 -7.30
C ILE A 376 11.20 2.22 -6.67
N ALA A 377 10.17 1.83 -7.40
CA ALA A 377 9.32 0.70 -7.05
C ALA A 377 9.98 -0.57 -7.64
N GLN A 378 10.78 -1.24 -6.83
CA GLN A 378 11.44 -2.48 -7.25
C GLN A 378 10.39 -3.54 -7.62
N LEU A 379 10.65 -4.26 -8.73
CA LEU A 379 9.77 -5.33 -9.23
C LEU A 379 8.35 -4.87 -9.61
N GLN A 380 8.07 -3.56 -9.68
CA GLN A 380 6.78 -3.06 -10.16
C GLN A 380 6.84 -2.71 -11.65
N ARG A 381 5.74 -2.99 -12.37
CA ARG A 381 5.59 -2.71 -13.80
C ARG A 381 4.20 -2.15 -14.06
N TRP A 382 4.04 -1.43 -15.17
CA TRP A 382 2.72 -1.05 -15.65
C TRP A 382 2.00 -2.23 -16.35
N PRO A 383 0.67 -2.34 -16.21
CA PRO A 383 -0.14 -3.35 -16.87
C PRO A 383 -0.35 -3.07 -18.38
N ASP A 384 -1.02 -3.99 -19.06
CA ASP A 384 -1.64 -3.82 -20.37
C ASP A 384 -0.71 -3.35 -21.50
N GLY A 385 0.56 -3.75 -21.47
CA GLY A 385 1.55 -3.38 -22.49
C GLY A 385 2.16 -1.98 -22.32
N LEU A 386 1.71 -1.19 -21.32
CA LEU A 386 2.20 0.17 -21.08
C LEU A 386 3.69 0.17 -20.70
N GLN A 387 4.16 -0.84 -19.93
CA GLN A 387 5.57 -1.02 -19.60
C GLN A 387 6.42 -1.17 -20.88
N ALA A 388 6.02 -2.07 -21.76
CA ALA A 388 6.72 -2.32 -23.02
C ALA A 388 6.69 -1.09 -23.95
N ALA A 389 5.60 -0.31 -23.94
CA ALA A 389 5.51 0.92 -24.70
C ALA A 389 6.50 2.00 -24.18
N VAL A 390 6.70 2.10 -22.86
CA VAL A 390 7.69 3.02 -22.29
C VAL A 390 9.11 2.54 -22.56
N GLU A 391 9.38 1.24 -22.44
CA GLU A 391 10.70 0.65 -22.77
C GLU A 391 11.06 0.92 -24.22
N ALA A 392 10.12 0.73 -25.14
CA ALA A 392 10.33 1.04 -26.56
C ALA A 392 10.48 2.54 -26.84
N LYS A 393 9.76 3.42 -26.12
CA LYS A 393 9.94 4.87 -26.16
C LYS A 393 11.38 5.28 -25.76
N GLU A 394 11.97 4.61 -24.77
CA GLU A 394 13.33 4.86 -24.29
C GLU A 394 14.40 4.10 -25.09
N GLY A 395 14.00 3.29 -26.07
CA GLY A 395 14.90 2.50 -26.92
C GLY A 395 15.54 1.31 -26.20
N ILE A 396 14.88 0.81 -25.17
CA ILE A 396 15.29 -0.36 -24.37
C ILE A 396 14.59 -1.60 -24.93
N GLU A 397 15.20 -2.77 -24.76
CA GLU A 397 14.59 -4.05 -25.12
C GLU A 397 13.28 -4.26 -24.36
N THR A 398 12.18 -4.47 -25.08
CA THR A 398 10.85 -4.59 -24.48
C THR A 398 10.70 -5.92 -23.74
N THR A 399 10.13 -5.84 -22.55
CA THR A 399 9.84 -7.02 -21.74
C THR A 399 8.48 -7.63 -22.11
N GLU A 400 8.36 -8.94 -21.89
CA GLU A 400 7.11 -9.67 -22.14
C GLU A 400 5.95 -9.15 -21.28
N THR A 401 4.75 -9.13 -21.84
CA THR A 401 3.53 -8.77 -21.11
C THR A 401 3.14 -9.87 -20.13
N GLY A 402 2.71 -9.50 -18.94
CA GLY A 402 2.30 -10.44 -17.89
C GLY A 402 0.78 -10.62 -17.82
N GLU A 403 0.34 -11.80 -17.42
CA GLU A 403 -1.05 -12.07 -17.06
C GLU A 403 -1.24 -11.94 -15.53
N VAL A 404 -2.28 -11.25 -15.10
CA VAL A 404 -2.62 -11.14 -13.67
C VAL A 404 -3.10 -12.50 -13.16
N LEU A 405 -2.33 -13.11 -12.26
CA LEU A 405 -2.66 -14.41 -11.66
C LEU A 405 -3.54 -14.24 -10.42
N ASP A 406 -3.21 -13.26 -9.59
CA ASP A 406 -3.96 -12.95 -8.39
C ASP A 406 -3.67 -11.52 -7.90
N THR A 407 -4.56 -10.95 -7.08
CA THR A 407 -4.41 -9.59 -6.56
C THR A 407 -5.01 -9.46 -5.16
N ILE A 408 -4.35 -8.74 -4.25
CA ILE A 408 -4.86 -8.45 -2.90
C ILE A 408 -4.59 -6.99 -2.53
N THR A 409 -5.58 -6.32 -1.94
CA THR A 409 -5.36 -4.98 -1.37
C THR A 409 -4.72 -5.08 0.01
N VAL A 410 -3.94 -4.06 0.39
CA VAL A 410 -3.37 -3.97 1.75
C VAL A 410 -4.47 -4.04 2.81
N GLN A 411 -5.63 -3.44 2.55
CA GLN A 411 -6.80 -3.53 3.44
C GLN A 411 -7.27 -4.98 3.62
N ALA A 412 -7.40 -5.74 2.53
CA ALA A 412 -7.81 -7.14 2.60
C ALA A 412 -6.75 -8.01 3.30
N LEU A 413 -5.47 -7.73 3.06
CA LEU A 413 -4.35 -8.40 3.71
C LEU A 413 -4.38 -8.18 5.23
N ILE A 414 -4.44 -6.93 5.67
CA ILE A 414 -4.39 -6.58 7.10
C ILE A 414 -5.65 -7.06 7.84
N ASN A 415 -6.81 -7.05 7.20
CA ASN A 415 -8.04 -7.58 7.79
C ASN A 415 -8.05 -9.11 7.98
N ARG A 416 -7.03 -9.85 7.51
CA ARG A 416 -6.85 -11.28 7.81
C ARG A 416 -6.26 -11.52 9.20
N TYR A 417 -5.58 -10.53 9.80
CA TYR A 417 -4.99 -10.67 11.12
C TYR A 417 -6.07 -10.64 12.21
N ALA A 418 -5.92 -11.53 13.19
CA ALA A 418 -6.83 -11.57 14.33
C ALA A 418 -6.71 -10.33 15.22
N THR A 419 -5.51 -9.76 15.31
CA THR A 419 -5.22 -8.54 16.07
C THR A 419 -4.31 -7.63 15.27
N VAL A 420 -4.60 -6.33 15.27
CA VAL A 420 -3.79 -5.29 14.63
C VAL A 420 -3.59 -4.15 15.59
N CYS A 421 -2.37 -3.65 15.68
CA CYS A 421 -2.05 -2.37 16.30
C CYS A 421 -0.98 -1.65 15.47
N GLY A 422 -0.55 -0.46 15.87
CA GLY A 422 0.50 0.22 15.12
C GLY A 422 0.98 1.52 15.75
N MET A 423 1.91 2.14 15.04
CA MET A 423 2.54 3.39 15.47
C MET A 423 2.85 4.29 14.28
N THR A 424 2.70 5.60 14.46
CA THR A 424 3.11 6.61 13.48
C THR A 424 3.25 7.98 14.15
N GLY A 425 3.88 8.94 13.47
CA GLY A 425 3.96 10.33 13.92
C GLY A 425 2.71 11.17 13.64
N THR A 426 1.72 10.65 12.89
CA THR A 426 0.59 11.42 12.34
C THR A 426 -0.73 10.63 12.33
N ALA A 427 -0.96 9.80 13.35
CA ALA A 427 -2.15 8.93 13.43
C ALA A 427 -3.47 9.68 13.55
N LEU A 428 -3.49 10.82 14.25
CA LEU A 428 -4.71 11.62 14.44
C LEU A 428 -5.27 12.16 13.12
N ALA A 429 -4.39 12.58 12.21
CA ALA A 429 -4.77 13.04 10.89
C ALA A 429 -5.37 11.92 10.02
N ALA A 430 -4.96 10.67 10.23
CA ALA A 430 -5.47 9.47 9.56
C ALA A 430 -6.60 8.76 10.36
N GLY A 431 -7.01 9.30 11.50
CA GLY A 431 -7.87 8.61 12.47
C GLY A 431 -9.25 8.21 11.95
N GLU A 432 -9.78 8.92 10.97
CA GLU A 432 -11.05 8.55 10.33
C GLU A 432 -10.90 7.30 9.46
N GLN A 433 -9.85 7.22 8.63
CA GLN A 433 -9.54 6.06 7.79
C GLN A 433 -9.22 4.83 8.66
N LEU A 434 -8.38 4.99 9.69
CA LEU A 434 -8.01 3.91 10.61
C LEU A 434 -9.24 3.30 11.29
N ARG A 435 -10.17 4.14 11.74
CA ARG A 435 -11.42 3.67 12.36
C ARG A 435 -12.40 3.07 11.36
N GLN A 436 -12.58 3.69 10.20
CA GLN A 436 -13.59 3.28 9.22
C GLN A 436 -13.23 1.96 8.55
N PHE A 437 -11.96 1.80 8.11
CA PHE A 437 -11.53 0.67 7.30
C PHE A 437 -10.94 -0.48 8.13
N TYR A 438 -10.31 -0.17 9.27
CA TYR A 438 -9.59 -1.16 10.09
C TYR A 438 -10.16 -1.30 11.51
N LYS A 439 -11.12 -0.45 11.90
CA LYS A 439 -11.72 -0.42 13.25
C LYS A 439 -10.71 -0.14 14.37
N LEU A 440 -9.61 0.53 14.04
CA LEU A 440 -8.54 0.85 14.98
C LEU A 440 -8.81 2.17 15.71
N GLY A 441 -8.54 2.19 17.00
CA GLY A 441 -8.50 3.40 17.82
C GLY A 441 -7.16 4.13 17.66
N VAL A 442 -7.15 5.44 17.94
CA VAL A 442 -5.93 6.25 17.94
C VAL A 442 -5.66 6.79 19.34
N SER A 443 -4.45 6.55 19.84
CA SER A 443 -3.99 7.05 21.16
C SER A 443 -2.80 8.00 21.00
N PRO A 444 -2.97 9.32 21.22
CA PRO A 444 -1.85 10.26 21.19
C PRO A 444 -0.98 10.07 22.45
N ILE A 445 0.32 9.89 22.25
CA ILE A 445 1.31 9.79 23.31
C ILE A 445 2.02 11.15 23.44
N PRO A 446 2.08 11.75 24.64
CA PRO A 446 2.76 13.01 24.81
C PRO A 446 4.28 12.85 24.57
N PRO A 447 4.98 13.86 24.04
CA PRO A 447 6.42 13.82 23.91
C PRO A 447 7.09 13.75 25.28
N ASN A 448 8.28 13.11 25.34
CA ASN A 448 9.07 13.04 26.57
C ASN A 448 9.55 14.44 27.01
N THR A 449 9.97 15.25 26.04
CA THR A 449 10.36 16.66 26.24
C THR A 449 9.47 17.57 25.39
N PRO A 450 9.01 18.73 25.90
CA PRO A 450 8.17 19.63 25.14
C PRO A 450 8.82 20.04 23.80
N ASN A 451 8.06 19.99 22.72
CA ASN A 451 8.52 20.46 21.40
C ASN A 451 8.61 22.00 21.41
N ILE A 452 9.79 22.52 21.06
CA ILE A 452 10.09 23.97 21.00
C ILE A 452 10.33 24.46 19.57
N ARG A 453 9.98 23.68 18.55
CA ARG A 453 10.11 24.05 17.12
C ARG A 453 9.25 25.27 16.81
N GLY A 454 9.81 26.22 16.04
CA GLY A 454 9.11 27.37 15.51
C GLY A 454 8.62 27.14 14.08
N ASP A 455 7.29 27.00 13.89
CA ASP A 455 6.70 26.86 12.56
C ASP A 455 6.30 28.23 12.03
N GLU A 456 6.93 28.68 10.94
CA GLU A 456 6.62 29.96 10.27
C GLU A 456 5.33 29.86 9.46
N ALA A 457 4.69 31.02 9.25
CA ALA A 457 3.55 31.11 8.35
C ALA A 457 3.98 30.85 6.89
N ASP A 458 3.11 30.20 6.13
CA ASP A 458 3.35 29.92 4.71
C ASP A 458 3.61 31.18 3.90
N ARG A 459 4.52 31.07 2.94
CA ARG A 459 4.82 32.13 1.96
C ARG A 459 4.18 31.76 0.63
N VAL A 460 3.16 32.53 0.24
CA VAL A 460 2.35 32.24 -0.95
C VAL A 460 2.72 33.18 -2.08
N TYR A 461 2.93 32.66 -3.27
CA TYR A 461 3.36 33.39 -4.47
C TYR A 461 2.32 33.27 -5.57
N LEU A 462 2.36 34.24 -6.50
CA LEU A 462 1.46 34.26 -7.64
C LEU A 462 1.80 33.16 -8.64
N THR A 463 3.10 32.92 -8.89
CA THR A 463 3.62 31.97 -9.87
C THR A 463 4.62 31.00 -9.25
N ALA A 464 4.76 29.84 -9.86
CA ALA A 464 5.76 28.84 -9.48
C ALA A 464 7.20 29.37 -9.68
N ALA A 465 7.42 30.21 -10.71
CA ALA A 465 8.73 30.82 -10.96
C ALA A 465 9.18 31.70 -9.80
N ALA A 466 8.31 32.66 -9.37
CA ALA A 466 8.60 33.55 -8.24
C ALA A 466 8.80 32.78 -6.93
N LYS A 467 7.98 31.75 -6.69
CA LYS A 467 8.13 30.82 -5.56
C LYS A 467 9.51 30.16 -5.56
N ASN A 468 9.92 29.57 -6.69
CA ASN A 468 11.18 28.85 -6.79
C ASN A 468 12.40 29.77 -6.62
N ASP A 469 12.35 30.99 -7.11
CA ASP A 469 13.41 32.00 -6.89
C ASP A 469 13.49 32.38 -5.41
N ALA A 470 12.35 32.61 -4.76
CA ALA A 470 12.29 32.91 -3.32
C ALA A 470 12.79 31.75 -2.44
N ILE A 471 12.54 30.50 -2.81
CA ILE A 471 13.08 29.31 -2.12
C ILE A 471 14.60 29.32 -2.16
N VAL A 472 15.20 29.55 -3.33
CA VAL A 472 16.67 29.59 -3.51
C VAL A 472 17.29 30.68 -2.64
N GLU A 473 16.76 31.91 -2.70
CA GLU A 473 17.27 33.05 -1.90
C GLU A 473 17.12 32.77 -0.39
N HIS A 474 16.01 32.15 0.03
CA HIS A 474 15.81 31.80 1.44
C HIS A 474 16.82 30.75 1.93
N ILE A 475 17.06 29.69 1.14
CA ILE A 475 18.05 28.66 1.47
C ILE A 475 19.46 29.25 1.58
N ILE A 476 19.84 30.15 0.65
CA ILE A 476 21.14 30.84 0.68
C ILE A 476 21.28 31.62 1.99
N GLY A 477 20.28 32.43 2.33
CA GLY A 477 20.32 33.25 3.53
C GLY A 477 20.42 32.44 4.82
N VAL A 478 19.75 31.30 4.92
CA VAL A 478 19.86 30.40 6.07
C VAL A 478 21.22 29.71 6.10
N HIS A 479 21.68 29.19 4.95
CA HIS A 479 22.98 28.51 4.84
C HIS A 479 24.14 29.42 5.24
N GLU A 480 24.12 30.71 4.89
CA GLU A 480 25.13 31.69 5.26
C GLU A 480 25.29 31.86 6.78
N THR A 481 24.24 31.57 7.56
CA THR A 481 24.31 31.55 9.04
C THR A 481 25.02 30.31 9.59
N GLY A 482 25.16 29.27 8.76
CA GLY A 482 25.65 27.95 9.17
C GLY A 482 24.55 27.03 9.73
N GLN A 483 23.27 27.44 9.72
CA GLN A 483 22.15 26.61 10.14
C GLN A 483 21.93 25.51 9.09
N PRO A 484 21.76 24.23 9.46
CA PRO A 484 21.47 23.17 8.50
C PRO A 484 20.04 23.31 7.92
N VAL A 485 19.89 23.02 6.64
CA VAL A 485 18.63 23.14 5.90
C VAL A 485 18.25 21.80 5.29
N LEU A 486 17.05 21.31 5.57
CA LEU A 486 16.42 20.19 4.89
C LEU A 486 15.27 20.71 4.02
N VAL A 487 15.35 20.45 2.71
CA VAL A 487 14.32 20.86 1.76
C VAL A 487 13.51 19.64 1.33
N GLY A 488 12.21 19.70 1.52
CA GLY A 488 11.26 18.69 1.01
C GLY A 488 10.68 19.13 -0.33
N THR A 489 10.94 18.34 -1.40
CA THR A 489 10.39 18.55 -2.74
C THR A 489 9.31 17.52 -3.04
N ARG A 490 8.46 17.79 -4.05
CA ARG A 490 7.33 16.94 -4.40
C ARG A 490 7.77 15.73 -5.23
N ASP A 491 8.73 15.90 -6.14
CA ASP A 491 9.20 14.87 -7.04
C ASP A 491 10.70 14.97 -7.31
N VAL A 492 11.23 14.00 -8.07
CA VAL A 492 12.64 13.90 -8.42
C VAL A 492 13.08 15.07 -9.31
N ALA A 493 12.25 15.46 -10.28
CA ALA A 493 12.57 16.53 -11.22
C ALA A 493 12.72 17.87 -10.51
N GLU A 494 11.83 18.19 -9.55
CA GLU A 494 11.91 19.39 -8.71
C GLU A 494 13.19 19.37 -7.84
N SER A 495 13.55 18.19 -7.28
CA SER A 495 14.76 18.04 -6.46
C SER A 495 16.04 18.31 -7.27
N GLU A 496 16.13 17.79 -8.47
CA GLU A 496 17.27 17.95 -9.38
C GLU A 496 17.38 19.40 -9.89
N GLU A 497 16.25 20.04 -10.20
CA GLU A 497 16.26 21.45 -10.65
C GLU A 497 16.68 22.38 -9.52
N LEU A 498 16.15 22.18 -8.32
CA LEU A 498 16.55 22.97 -7.15
C LEU A 498 18.03 22.80 -6.84
N HIS A 499 18.53 21.56 -6.86
CA HIS A 499 19.96 21.28 -6.69
C HIS A 499 20.82 22.01 -7.70
N ARG A 500 20.48 21.97 -9.00
CA ARG A 500 21.20 22.69 -10.06
C ARG A 500 21.17 24.22 -9.84
N ARG A 501 20.08 24.79 -9.35
CA ARG A 501 19.97 26.22 -9.02
C ARG A 501 20.87 26.58 -7.85
N LEU A 502 20.89 25.79 -6.77
CA LEU A 502 21.74 26.01 -5.60
C LEU A 502 23.23 25.92 -5.95
N LEU A 503 23.63 24.93 -6.75
CA LEU A 503 25.02 24.80 -7.23
C LEU A 503 25.47 26.02 -8.06
N ARG A 504 24.61 26.55 -8.96
CA ARG A 504 24.93 27.77 -9.74
C ARG A 504 25.14 29.00 -8.85
N ARG A 505 24.55 29.02 -7.66
CA ARG A 505 24.67 30.07 -6.65
C ARG A 505 25.80 29.80 -5.64
N GLY A 506 26.57 28.70 -5.82
CA GLY A 506 27.71 28.34 -4.98
C GLY A 506 27.37 27.64 -3.66
N VAL A 507 26.13 27.18 -3.49
CA VAL A 507 25.68 26.41 -2.32
C VAL A 507 25.79 24.90 -2.62
N PRO A 508 26.70 24.17 -1.96
CA PRO A 508 26.75 22.73 -2.10
C PRO A 508 25.54 22.09 -1.40
N ALA A 509 24.77 21.29 -2.12
CA ALA A 509 23.62 20.59 -1.60
C ALA A 509 23.72 19.09 -1.88
N ALA A 510 23.42 18.25 -0.89
CA ALA A 510 23.22 16.84 -1.09
C ALA A 510 21.79 16.55 -1.58
N VAL A 511 21.64 15.64 -2.54
CA VAL A 511 20.34 15.25 -3.09
C VAL A 511 20.00 13.85 -2.65
N LEU A 512 18.78 13.69 -2.14
CA LEU A 512 18.21 12.44 -1.70
C LEU A 512 16.90 12.20 -2.45
N ASN A 513 16.95 11.31 -3.41
CA ASN A 513 15.80 10.98 -4.26
C ASN A 513 15.91 9.53 -4.78
N ALA A 514 14.95 9.12 -5.63
CA ALA A 514 14.89 7.77 -6.18
C ALA A 514 16.18 7.28 -6.87
N LYS A 515 17.09 8.18 -7.24
CA LYS A 515 18.36 7.84 -7.90
C LYS A 515 19.49 7.46 -6.92
N ASN A 516 19.33 7.74 -5.62
CA ASN A 516 20.41 7.65 -4.62
C ASN A 516 20.10 6.72 -3.43
N ASP A 517 19.27 5.69 -3.61
CA ASP A 517 18.78 4.82 -2.52
C ASP A 517 19.88 4.21 -1.64
N ALA A 518 20.99 3.77 -2.23
CA ALA A 518 22.10 3.13 -1.50
C ALA A 518 22.83 4.07 -0.52
N GLU A 519 22.77 5.39 -0.76
CA GLU A 519 23.42 6.40 0.09
C GLU A 519 22.46 7.10 1.05
N GLU A 520 21.18 6.80 0.95
CA GLU A 520 20.10 7.53 1.62
C GLU A 520 20.31 7.67 3.14
N ALA A 521 20.54 6.56 3.82
CA ALA A 521 20.69 6.57 5.27
C ALA A 521 21.90 7.42 5.72
N ARG A 522 23.01 7.37 4.96
CA ARG A 522 24.22 8.14 5.26
C ARG A 522 24.00 9.63 5.02
N VAL A 523 23.38 10.01 3.91
CA VAL A 523 23.10 11.42 3.59
C VAL A 523 22.16 12.03 4.62
N ILE A 524 21.12 11.29 5.04
CA ILE A 524 20.19 11.76 6.07
C ILE A 524 20.87 11.91 7.43
N ALA A 525 21.74 11.01 7.83
CA ALA A 525 22.47 11.11 9.09
C ALA A 525 23.31 12.41 9.16
N GLU A 526 23.81 12.87 8.01
CA GLU A 526 24.61 14.08 7.90
C GLU A 526 23.81 15.37 7.68
N ALA A 527 22.49 15.27 7.46
CA ALA A 527 21.63 16.44 7.18
C ALA A 527 21.55 17.44 8.34
N GLY A 528 21.85 17.01 9.57
CA GLY A 528 21.91 17.88 10.76
C GLY A 528 23.25 18.56 11.00
N LYS A 529 24.28 18.35 10.15
CA LYS A 529 25.60 18.98 10.30
C LYS A 529 25.56 20.48 10.09
N PHE A 530 26.48 21.19 10.73
CA PHE A 530 26.67 22.64 10.57
C PHE A 530 26.83 23.00 9.08
N GLY A 531 25.95 23.90 8.58
CA GLY A 531 25.95 24.37 7.22
C GLY A 531 25.53 23.37 6.15
N ALA A 532 25.01 22.18 6.51
CA ALA A 532 24.53 21.20 5.55
C ALA A 532 23.27 21.71 4.83
N VAL A 533 23.17 21.47 3.53
CA VAL A 533 21.95 21.66 2.74
C VAL A 533 21.60 20.33 2.10
N THR A 534 20.44 19.79 2.46
CA THR A 534 19.96 18.50 1.95
C THR A 534 18.61 18.70 1.24
N VAL A 535 18.57 18.35 -0.05
CA VAL A 535 17.32 18.35 -0.84
C VAL A 535 16.81 16.93 -0.93
N SER A 536 15.59 16.70 -0.48
CA SER A 536 15.01 15.37 -0.36
C SER A 536 13.63 15.33 -1.00
N THR A 537 13.31 14.27 -1.75
CA THR A 537 11.91 14.00 -2.07
C THR A 537 11.15 13.65 -0.80
N GLN A 538 9.84 13.87 -0.81
CA GLN A 538 8.96 13.83 0.35
C GLN A 538 9.15 12.61 1.28
N MET A 539 9.36 11.43 0.69
CA MET A 539 9.43 10.15 1.43
C MET A 539 10.87 9.65 1.63
N ALA A 540 11.84 10.28 0.99
CA ALA A 540 13.23 9.91 1.17
C ALA A 540 13.68 10.15 2.62
N GLY A 541 14.41 9.21 3.19
CA GLY A 541 14.84 9.26 4.59
C GLY A 541 13.74 8.98 5.62
N ARG A 542 12.54 8.53 5.25
CA ARG A 542 11.51 8.13 6.22
C ARG A 542 12.00 6.94 7.05
N GLY A 543 11.68 6.94 8.35
CA GLY A 543 12.19 5.93 9.29
C GLY A 543 13.64 6.12 9.72
N THR A 544 14.36 7.13 9.17
CA THR A 544 15.74 7.46 9.57
C THR A 544 15.74 8.74 10.41
N ASP A 545 16.45 8.72 11.52
CA ASP A 545 16.58 9.85 12.42
C ASP A 545 17.63 10.86 11.92
N ILE A 546 17.36 12.16 12.10
CA ILE A 546 18.31 13.26 11.82
C ILE A 546 18.76 13.83 13.15
N ARG A 547 20.06 13.68 13.45
CA ARG A 547 20.67 14.21 14.68
C ARG A 547 21.33 15.54 14.41
N LEU A 548 21.10 16.51 15.32
CA LEU A 548 21.81 17.77 15.23
C LEU A 548 23.32 17.56 15.42
N GLY A 549 24.11 18.22 14.56
CA GLY A 549 25.55 18.07 14.55
C GLY A 549 26.06 16.93 13.67
N GLY A 550 25.14 16.13 13.04
CA GLY A 550 25.46 14.97 12.21
C GLY A 550 25.54 13.66 12.98
N SER A 551 26.04 12.61 12.33
CA SER A 551 26.08 11.23 12.88
C SER A 551 26.91 11.10 14.18
N ASP A 552 27.94 11.94 14.35
CA ASP A 552 28.84 11.98 15.52
C ASP A 552 28.41 13.04 16.56
N GLU A 553 27.36 13.82 16.29
CA GLU A 553 26.82 14.90 17.13
C GLU A 553 27.87 15.97 17.55
N ALA A 554 29.02 16.03 16.84
CA ALA A 554 30.15 16.86 17.24
C ALA A 554 29.81 18.37 17.24
N ASP A 555 28.92 18.82 16.37
CA ASP A 555 28.48 20.20 16.27
C ASP A 555 27.09 20.46 16.92
N HIS A 556 26.54 19.52 17.71
CA HIS A 556 25.17 19.61 18.28
C HIS A 556 24.90 20.97 18.93
N ASP A 557 25.69 21.37 19.93
CA ASP A 557 25.49 22.62 20.69
C ASP A 557 25.61 23.87 19.81
N ARG A 558 26.43 23.79 18.77
CA ARG A 558 26.63 24.89 17.83
C ARG A 558 25.40 25.06 16.94
N VAL A 559 24.88 23.96 16.40
CA VAL A 559 23.69 23.96 15.55
C VAL A 559 22.45 24.30 16.37
N ALA A 560 22.32 23.80 17.61
CA ALA A 560 21.22 24.15 18.50
C ALA A 560 21.15 25.66 18.78
N LYS A 561 22.30 26.32 18.99
CA LYS A 561 22.37 27.79 19.16
C LYS A 561 21.97 28.59 17.93
N LEU A 562 22.08 28.01 16.73
CA LEU A 562 21.64 28.62 15.48
C LEU A 562 20.14 28.42 15.21
N GLY A 563 19.43 27.71 16.08
CA GLY A 563 18.01 27.41 15.92
C GLY A 563 17.70 25.99 15.45
N GLY A 564 18.69 25.08 15.45
CA GLY A 564 18.55 23.69 15.07
C GLY A 564 18.35 23.48 13.55
N LEU A 565 17.72 22.38 13.15
CA LEU A 565 17.43 22.07 11.76
C LEU A 565 16.30 22.97 11.23
N HIS A 566 16.55 23.61 10.08
CA HIS A 566 15.54 24.38 9.36
C HIS A 566 14.91 23.56 8.23
N VAL A 567 13.60 23.37 8.24
CA VAL A 567 12.86 22.59 7.24
C VAL A 567 12.15 23.53 6.27
N VAL A 568 12.37 23.32 4.98
CA VAL A 568 11.74 24.09 3.89
C VAL A 568 10.87 23.14 3.06
N GLY A 569 9.56 23.40 2.98
CA GLY A 569 8.65 22.73 2.03
C GLY A 569 8.50 23.56 0.75
N THR A 570 8.70 22.93 -0.42
CA THR A 570 8.58 23.63 -1.73
C THR A 570 7.13 23.72 -2.23
N GLY A 571 6.17 23.16 -1.51
CA GLY A 571 4.73 23.19 -1.74
C GLY A 571 3.99 22.52 -0.62
N ARG A 572 2.67 22.77 -0.54
CA ARG A 572 1.79 21.95 0.30
C ARG A 572 1.47 20.64 -0.39
N HIS A 573 1.42 19.59 0.39
CA HIS A 573 0.99 18.27 -0.09
C HIS A 573 -0.55 18.17 -0.17
N HIS A 574 -1.05 17.09 -0.79
CA HIS A 574 -2.49 16.82 -0.86
C HIS A 574 -3.12 16.59 0.51
N THR A 575 -2.33 16.27 1.53
CA THR A 575 -2.78 16.05 2.91
C THR A 575 -1.90 16.81 3.91
N GLU A 576 -2.52 17.39 4.94
CA GLU A 576 -1.82 18.04 6.05
C GLU A 576 -0.88 17.07 6.79
N ARG A 577 -1.23 15.78 6.80
CA ARG A 577 -0.43 14.71 7.40
C ARG A 577 0.99 14.67 6.83
N LEU A 578 1.13 14.76 5.51
CA LEU A 578 2.42 14.73 4.81
C LEU A 578 3.26 15.98 5.12
N ASP A 579 2.62 17.15 5.21
CA ASP A 579 3.28 18.39 5.65
C ASP A 579 3.80 18.25 7.09
N ASN A 580 3.01 17.64 7.98
CA ASN A 580 3.39 17.44 9.38
C ASN A 580 4.53 16.41 9.53
N GLN A 581 4.61 15.41 8.65
CA GLN A 581 5.75 14.50 8.60
C GLN A 581 7.05 15.22 8.20
N LEU A 582 6.97 16.14 7.24
CA LEU A 582 8.13 16.95 6.85
C LEU A 582 8.54 17.90 7.98
N ARG A 583 7.59 18.65 8.59
CA ARG A 583 7.85 19.48 9.77
C ARG A 583 8.48 18.69 10.92
N GLY A 584 8.00 17.45 11.14
CA GLY A 584 8.48 16.54 12.19
C GLY A 584 9.93 16.06 12.01
N ARG A 585 10.61 16.45 10.92
CA ARG A 585 12.05 16.22 10.79
C ARG A 585 12.88 17.13 11.67
N ALA A 586 12.36 18.31 12.07
CA ALA A 586 12.99 19.27 12.97
C ALA A 586 12.30 19.31 14.34
N GLY A 587 13.01 19.79 15.36
CA GLY A 587 12.48 19.97 16.73
C GLY A 587 12.21 18.64 17.44
N ARG A 588 13.17 17.70 17.41
CA ARG A 588 13.06 16.37 18.01
C ARG A 588 13.64 16.37 19.41
N GLN A 589 13.09 15.58 20.30
CA GLN A 589 13.56 15.35 21.69
C GLN A 589 13.85 16.62 22.49
N GLY A 590 13.15 17.72 22.19
CA GLY A 590 13.35 19.01 22.85
C GLY A 590 14.41 19.90 22.21
N ASP A 591 15.04 19.48 21.11
CA ASP A 591 15.94 20.30 20.33
C ASP A 591 15.19 21.44 19.62
N PRO A 592 15.85 22.61 19.42
CA PRO A 592 15.30 23.65 18.60
C PRO A 592 15.20 23.22 17.14
N GLY A 593 14.29 23.86 16.42
CA GLY A 593 14.09 23.64 15.00
C GLY A 593 13.13 24.67 14.44
N SER A 594 13.04 24.77 13.12
CA SER A 594 12.07 25.65 12.48
C SER A 594 11.58 25.05 11.15
N SER A 595 10.40 25.50 10.70
CA SER A 595 9.88 25.13 9.40
C SER A 595 9.20 26.28 8.68
N VAL A 596 9.25 26.27 7.35
CA VAL A 596 8.53 27.19 6.47
C VAL A 596 8.08 26.48 5.20
N PHE A 597 6.88 26.80 4.71
CA PHE A 597 6.38 26.29 3.43
C PHE A 597 6.22 27.42 2.42
N PHE A 598 6.62 27.13 1.17
CA PHE A 598 6.46 28.03 0.04
C PHE A 598 5.42 27.43 -0.90
N SER A 599 4.41 28.16 -1.27
CA SER A 599 3.35 27.71 -2.17
C SER A 599 3.07 28.76 -3.25
N SER A 600 2.49 28.33 -4.37
CA SER A 600 2.02 29.22 -5.43
C SER A 600 0.58 28.91 -5.82
N TRP A 601 -0.09 29.87 -6.49
CA TRP A 601 -1.40 29.60 -7.08
C TRP A 601 -1.37 28.63 -8.27
N GLU A 602 -0.17 28.33 -8.78
CA GLU A 602 0.06 27.38 -9.86
C GLU A 602 0.37 25.96 -9.35
N ASP A 603 0.53 25.77 -8.04
CA ASP A 603 0.73 24.45 -7.47
C ASP A 603 -0.52 23.59 -7.64
N ASP A 604 -0.34 22.29 -7.96
CA ASP A 604 -1.41 21.35 -8.30
C ASP A 604 -2.53 21.29 -7.25
N VAL A 605 -2.15 21.30 -5.95
CA VAL A 605 -3.11 21.31 -4.84
C VAL A 605 -4.04 22.52 -4.91
N VAL A 606 -3.54 23.67 -5.37
CA VAL A 606 -4.33 24.90 -5.50
C VAL A 606 -5.09 24.92 -6.81
N ALA A 607 -4.40 24.66 -7.92
CA ALA A 607 -4.96 24.74 -9.27
C ALA A 607 -6.14 23.79 -9.48
N ALA A 608 -6.04 22.56 -8.93
CA ALA A 608 -7.07 21.52 -9.05
C ALA A 608 -8.25 21.68 -8.06
N ASN A 609 -8.13 22.55 -7.03
CA ASN A 609 -9.12 22.60 -5.94
C ASN A 609 -9.70 24.00 -5.68
N LEU A 610 -9.24 25.03 -6.39
CA LEU A 610 -9.76 26.40 -6.27
C LEU A 610 -10.04 27.03 -7.63
N GLU A 611 -11.13 27.78 -7.71
CA GLU A 611 -11.45 28.56 -8.89
C GLU A 611 -10.51 29.78 -8.99
N ARG A 612 -9.78 29.90 -10.10
CA ARG A 612 -8.77 30.94 -10.32
C ARG A 612 -9.31 32.38 -10.15
N ASN A 613 -10.57 32.62 -10.48
CA ASN A 613 -11.23 33.92 -10.33
C ASN A 613 -11.49 34.35 -8.87
N LYS A 614 -11.37 33.44 -7.92
CA LYS A 614 -11.54 33.69 -6.48
C LYS A 614 -10.22 33.96 -5.76
N LEU A 615 -9.08 33.82 -6.45
CA LEU A 615 -7.77 33.97 -5.85
C LEU A 615 -7.35 35.45 -5.78
N PRO A 616 -6.81 35.93 -4.65
CA PRO A 616 -6.23 37.27 -4.57
C PRO A 616 -4.94 37.32 -5.40
N MET A 617 -4.83 38.35 -6.24
CA MET A 617 -3.73 38.55 -7.21
C MET A 617 -2.79 39.69 -6.84
N ALA A 618 -3.05 40.43 -5.73
CA ALA A 618 -2.18 41.51 -5.28
C ALA A 618 -0.88 40.95 -4.68
N THR A 619 0.25 41.38 -5.23
CA THR A 619 1.59 40.95 -4.84
C THR A 619 2.48 42.10 -4.41
N ASP A 620 3.56 41.77 -3.69
CA ASP A 620 4.72 42.67 -3.53
C ASP A 620 5.64 42.60 -4.76
N GLU A 621 6.83 43.23 -4.65
CA GLU A 621 7.82 43.31 -5.74
C GLU A 621 8.40 41.95 -6.09
N ASP A 622 8.44 41.01 -5.15
CA ASP A 622 8.95 39.63 -5.30
C ASP A 622 7.89 38.66 -5.77
N GLY A 623 6.67 39.10 -6.07
CA GLY A 623 5.56 38.26 -6.51
C GLY A 623 4.87 37.48 -5.37
N ARG A 624 5.17 37.78 -4.09
CA ARG A 624 4.51 37.19 -2.93
C ARG A 624 3.12 37.79 -2.73
N ILE A 625 2.12 36.98 -2.48
CA ILE A 625 0.73 37.41 -2.24
C ILE A 625 0.65 38.15 -0.89
N THR A 626 0.18 39.39 -0.90
CA THR A 626 0.07 40.22 0.30
C THR A 626 -1.26 40.06 1.04
N SER A 627 -2.22 39.37 0.45
CA SER A 627 -3.55 39.18 1.03
C SER A 627 -3.53 38.25 2.26
N PRO A 628 -4.11 38.67 3.41
CA PRO A 628 -4.20 37.83 4.61
C PRO A 628 -5.13 36.63 4.41
N LYS A 629 -5.89 36.56 3.32
CA LYS A 629 -6.76 35.44 2.98
C LYS A 629 -6.02 34.29 2.31
N ALA A 630 -4.77 34.49 1.87
CA ALA A 630 -4.01 33.52 1.07
C ALA A 630 -3.83 32.19 1.84
N ALA A 631 -3.37 32.25 3.09
CA ALA A 631 -3.19 31.06 3.91
C ALA A 631 -4.50 30.27 4.12
N GLY A 632 -5.61 30.95 4.40
CA GLY A 632 -6.91 30.28 4.58
C GLY A 632 -7.46 29.65 3.30
N LEU A 633 -7.13 30.19 2.12
CA LEU A 633 -7.48 29.59 0.84
C LEU A 633 -6.61 28.37 0.56
N LEU A 634 -5.33 28.40 0.88
CA LEU A 634 -4.42 27.27 0.78
C LEU A 634 -4.88 26.11 1.66
N ASP A 635 -5.22 26.37 2.92
CA ASP A 635 -5.80 25.37 3.83
C ASP A 635 -7.14 24.81 3.32
N HIS A 636 -7.94 25.65 2.64
CA HIS A 636 -9.19 25.19 2.04
C HIS A 636 -8.93 24.26 0.85
N ALA A 637 -7.97 24.60 -0.04
CA ALA A 637 -7.58 23.76 -1.16
C ALA A 637 -7.11 22.37 -0.69
N GLN A 638 -6.26 22.34 0.34
CA GLN A 638 -5.77 21.10 0.92
C GLN A 638 -6.91 20.25 1.52
N ARG A 639 -7.84 20.84 2.27
CA ARG A 639 -9.00 20.09 2.80
C ARG A 639 -9.91 19.54 1.69
N VAL A 640 -10.05 20.23 0.56
CA VAL A 640 -10.78 19.71 -0.60
C VAL A 640 -10.05 18.53 -1.21
N ALA A 641 -8.71 18.62 -1.35
CA ALA A 641 -7.88 17.51 -1.84
C ALA A 641 -7.97 16.27 -0.92
N GLU A 642 -7.90 16.48 0.40
CA GLU A 642 -8.07 15.40 1.39
C GLU A 642 -9.46 14.76 1.30
N GLY A 643 -10.50 15.56 1.13
CA GLY A 643 -11.87 15.08 0.96
C GLY A 643 -12.04 14.22 -0.30
N LYS A 644 -11.40 14.61 -1.41
CA LYS A 644 -11.37 13.81 -2.64
C LYS A 644 -10.64 12.47 -2.42
N LEU A 645 -9.46 12.49 -1.80
CA LEU A 645 -8.72 11.27 -1.45
C LEU A 645 -9.54 10.32 -0.56
N LEU A 646 -10.18 10.84 0.49
CA LEU A 646 -11.02 10.02 1.36
C LEU A 646 -12.19 9.38 0.59
N TYR A 647 -12.78 10.11 -0.34
CA TYR A 647 -13.85 9.59 -1.20
C TYR A 647 -13.36 8.43 -2.08
N VAL A 648 -12.17 8.61 -2.69
CA VAL A 648 -11.50 7.56 -3.47
C VAL A 648 -11.26 6.32 -2.62
N HIS A 649 -10.65 6.46 -1.43
CA HIS A 649 -10.44 5.36 -0.50
C HIS A 649 -11.74 4.62 -0.14
N ALA A 650 -12.79 5.37 0.18
CA ALA A 650 -14.07 4.78 0.56
C ALA A 650 -14.71 3.99 -0.58
N ASN A 651 -14.58 4.47 -1.82
CA ASN A 651 -15.08 3.75 -2.99
C ASN A 651 -14.28 2.50 -3.29
N THR A 652 -12.94 2.61 -3.37
CA THR A 652 -12.04 1.47 -3.55
C THR A 652 -12.32 0.38 -2.52
N TRP A 653 -12.47 0.75 -1.25
CA TRP A 653 -12.83 -0.20 -0.19
C TRP A 653 -14.17 -0.92 -0.44
N ARG A 654 -15.22 -0.19 -0.87
CA ARG A 654 -16.55 -0.77 -1.13
C ARG A 654 -16.53 -1.78 -2.27
N TYR A 655 -15.81 -1.49 -3.37
CA TYR A 655 -15.65 -2.42 -4.49
C TYR A 655 -14.86 -3.67 -4.06
N ASN A 656 -13.77 -3.48 -3.33
CA ASN A 656 -12.88 -4.58 -2.94
C ASN A 656 -13.44 -5.44 -1.80
N GLN A 657 -14.39 -4.95 -1.01
CA GLN A 657 -15.00 -5.73 0.07
C GLN A 657 -15.69 -7.00 -0.44
N LEU A 658 -16.42 -6.93 -1.55
CA LEU A 658 -17.05 -8.11 -2.16
C LEU A 658 -15.99 -9.07 -2.70
N ILE A 659 -14.98 -8.56 -3.39
CA ILE A 659 -13.87 -9.37 -3.91
C ILE A 659 -13.16 -10.11 -2.76
N ALA A 660 -12.93 -9.43 -1.64
CA ALA A 660 -12.31 -10.06 -0.46
C ALA A 660 -13.18 -11.20 0.13
N GLN A 661 -14.51 -11.06 0.11
CA GLN A 661 -15.43 -12.14 0.54
C GLN A 661 -15.38 -13.33 -0.43
N GLN A 662 -15.42 -13.09 -1.73
CA GLN A 662 -15.29 -14.13 -2.76
C GLN A 662 -13.95 -14.85 -2.66
N ARG A 663 -12.86 -14.08 -2.46
CA ARG A 663 -11.51 -14.62 -2.21
C ARG A 663 -11.49 -15.58 -1.00
N ALA A 664 -12.13 -15.22 0.10
CA ALA A 664 -12.15 -16.06 1.30
C ALA A 664 -12.74 -17.46 1.00
N ILE A 665 -13.80 -17.50 0.17
CA ILE A 665 -14.42 -18.76 -0.27
C ILE A 665 -13.45 -19.57 -1.15
N ILE A 666 -12.76 -18.92 -2.09
CA ILE A 666 -11.77 -19.60 -2.95
C ILE A 666 -10.60 -20.13 -2.14
N VAL A 667 -10.07 -19.34 -1.21
CA VAL A 667 -8.95 -19.74 -0.33
C VAL A 667 -9.32 -20.93 0.54
N GLU A 668 -10.51 -20.93 1.16
CA GLU A 668 -11.01 -22.05 1.98
C GLU A 668 -11.16 -23.32 1.14
N ARG A 669 -11.72 -23.17 -0.05
CA ARG A 669 -11.84 -24.30 -0.98
C ARG A 669 -10.49 -24.84 -1.42
N ARG A 670 -9.58 -23.94 -1.75
CA ARG A 670 -8.21 -24.26 -2.16
C ARG A 670 -7.45 -25.00 -1.04
N ASP A 671 -7.57 -24.50 0.19
CA ASP A 671 -6.96 -25.14 1.37
C ASP A 671 -7.51 -26.55 1.61
N THR A 672 -8.81 -26.75 1.40
CA THR A 672 -9.44 -28.08 1.45
C THR A 672 -8.85 -29.03 0.40
N LEU A 673 -8.74 -28.60 -0.86
CA LEU A 673 -8.15 -29.40 -1.94
C LEU A 673 -6.66 -29.69 -1.71
N LEU A 674 -5.92 -28.76 -1.12
CA LEU A 674 -4.49 -28.87 -0.86
C LEU A 674 -4.16 -29.81 0.31
N ARG A 675 -4.97 -29.79 1.40
CA ARG A 675 -4.67 -30.48 2.66
C ARG A 675 -5.41 -31.78 2.87
N THR A 676 -6.44 -32.06 2.06
CA THR A 676 -7.29 -33.23 2.22
C THR A 676 -7.39 -34.04 0.92
N PRO A 677 -7.85 -35.29 0.92
CA PRO A 677 -8.05 -36.09 -0.30
C PRO A 677 -9.27 -35.66 -1.11
N ALA A 678 -9.89 -34.49 -0.85
CA ALA A 678 -11.12 -34.02 -1.50
C ALA A 678 -11.02 -33.98 -3.03
N ALA A 679 -9.87 -33.55 -3.59
CA ALA A 679 -9.67 -33.52 -5.04
C ALA A 679 -9.81 -34.92 -5.67
N ARG A 680 -9.22 -35.94 -5.05
CA ARG A 680 -9.30 -37.33 -5.49
C ARG A 680 -10.71 -37.88 -5.37
N GLU A 681 -11.36 -37.67 -4.24
CA GLU A 681 -12.72 -38.15 -3.95
C GLU A 681 -13.72 -37.54 -4.95
N GLU A 682 -13.61 -36.28 -5.25
CA GLU A 682 -14.50 -35.60 -6.19
C GLU A 682 -14.30 -36.09 -7.64
N LEU A 683 -13.07 -36.22 -8.11
CA LEU A 683 -12.80 -36.72 -9.46
C LEU A 683 -13.16 -38.21 -9.60
N ALA A 684 -13.04 -39.00 -8.54
CA ALA A 684 -13.52 -40.40 -8.53
C ALA A 684 -15.05 -40.49 -8.71
N GLU A 685 -15.82 -39.55 -8.12
CA GLU A 685 -17.26 -39.48 -8.31
C GLU A 685 -17.68 -38.92 -9.68
N LEU A 686 -16.94 -37.92 -10.21
CA LEU A 686 -17.26 -37.23 -11.47
C LEU A 686 -16.88 -38.09 -12.69
N ALA A 687 -15.77 -38.79 -12.63
CA ALA A 687 -15.24 -39.62 -13.72
C ALA A 687 -14.88 -41.07 -13.27
N PRO A 688 -15.83 -41.87 -12.75
CA PRO A 688 -15.55 -43.12 -12.07
C PRO A 688 -14.87 -44.18 -12.96
N LYS A 689 -15.12 -44.19 -14.26
CA LYS A 689 -14.47 -45.13 -15.19
C LYS A 689 -13.00 -44.82 -15.36
N ARG A 690 -12.70 -43.52 -15.61
CA ARG A 690 -11.31 -43.06 -15.79
C ARG A 690 -10.52 -43.21 -14.50
N TYR A 691 -11.15 -42.91 -13.38
CA TYR A 691 -10.52 -43.11 -12.07
C TYR A 691 -10.15 -44.57 -11.82
N ALA A 692 -11.04 -45.57 -12.13
CA ALA A 692 -10.76 -46.97 -12.00
C ALA A 692 -9.60 -47.41 -12.90
N GLU A 693 -9.57 -46.99 -14.16
CA GLU A 693 -8.46 -47.27 -15.11
C GLU A 693 -7.12 -46.79 -14.52
N LEU A 694 -7.06 -45.52 -14.07
CA LEU A 694 -5.83 -44.95 -13.55
C LEU A 694 -5.40 -45.55 -12.21
N SER A 695 -6.33 -45.99 -11.36
CA SER A 695 -6.00 -46.65 -10.09
C SER A 695 -5.41 -48.04 -10.25
N GLU A 696 -5.57 -48.71 -11.40
CA GLU A 696 -4.88 -49.95 -11.73
C GLU A 696 -3.43 -49.72 -12.20
N GLU A 697 -3.12 -48.52 -12.76
CA GLU A 697 -1.83 -48.21 -13.39
C GLU A 697 -0.92 -47.34 -12.54
N LEU A 698 -1.49 -46.49 -11.66
CA LEU A 698 -0.78 -45.54 -10.82
C LEU A 698 -0.85 -45.86 -9.34
N SER A 699 0.19 -45.48 -8.58
CA SER A 699 0.14 -45.51 -7.12
C SER A 699 -0.87 -44.49 -6.58
N GLU A 700 -1.46 -44.79 -5.40
CA GLU A 700 -2.43 -43.90 -4.77
C GLU A 700 -1.90 -42.46 -4.55
N ASP A 701 -0.64 -42.31 -4.11
CA ASP A 701 0.01 -41.00 -3.91
C ASP A 701 0.17 -40.20 -5.22
N ARG A 702 0.51 -40.91 -6.31
CA ARG A 702 0.66 -40.26 -7.62
C ARG A 702 -0.69 -39.83 -8.16
N LEU A 703 -1.71 -40.68 -8.04
CA LEU A 703 -3.07 -40.35 -8.48
C LEU A 703 -3.65 -39.19 -7.66
N GLU A 704 -3.40 -39.14 -6.35
CA GLU A 704 -3.82 -38.03 -5.51
C GLU A 704 -3.16 -36.71 -5.93
N LYS A 705 -1.84 -36.70 -6.19
CA LYS A 705 -1.12 -35.52 -6.68
C LYS A 705 -1.67 -35.02 -8.00
N ILE A 706 -1.98 -35.93 -8.94
CA ILE A 706 -2.55 -35.57 -10.24
C ILE A 706 -3.94 -34.95 -10.08
N CYS A 707 -4.81 -35.59 -9.28
CA CYS A 707 -6.15 -35.08 -9.01
C CYS A 707 -6.10 -33.69 -8.37
N ARG A 708 -5.22 -33.51 -7.39
CA ARG A 708 -4.98 -32.22 -6.71
C ARG A 708 -4.50 -31.16 -7.69
N LEU A 709 -3.50 -31.46 -8.52
CA LEU A 709 -2.97 -30.55 -9.53
C LEU A 709 -4.05 -30.05 -10.49
N ILE A 710 -4.85 -30.98 -11.03
CA ILE A 710 -5.90 -30.64 -12.00
C ILE A 710 -6.97 -29.75 -11.34
N MET A 711 -7.45 -30.12 -10.14
CA MET A 711 -8.48 -29.35 -9.44
C MET A 711 -7.99 -27.96 -9.05
N LEU A 712 -6.77 -27.83 -8.51
CA LEU A 712 -6.19 -26.55 -8.15
C LEU A 712 -5.95 -25.68 -9.36
N TYR A 713 -5.44 -26.23 -10.46
CA TYR A 713 -5.21 -25.45 -11.69
C TYR A 713 -6.49 -24.79 -12.20
N HIS A 714 -7.57 -25.56 -12.34
CA HIS A 714 -8.83 -25.01 -12.86
C HIS A 714 -9.51 -24.06 -11.88
N LEU A 715 -9.36 -24.25 -10.58
CA LEU A 715 -9.83 -23.32 -9.57
C LEU A 715 -9.07 -21.98 -9.64
N ASP A 716 -7.72 -22.05 -9.67
CA ASP A 716 -6.84 -20.87 -9.71
C ASP A 716 -7.04 -20.11 -11.05
N ARG A 717 -7.18 -20.83 -12.16
CA ARG A 717 -7.45 -20.23 -13.46
C ARG A 717 -8.81 -19.52 -13.52
N GLY A 718 -9.86 -20.20 -13.04
CA GLY A 718 -11.19 -19.59 -12.96
C GLY A 718 -11.22 -18.35 -12.06
N TRP A 719 -10.41 -18.36 -10.98
CA TRP A 719 -10.27 -17.16 -10.13
C TRP A 719 -9.55 -16.02 -10.84
N ALA A 720 -8.46 -16.28 -11.56
CA ALA A 720 -7.74 -15.25 -12.33
C ALA A 720 -8.65 -14.64 -13.43
N ASP A 721 -9.38 -15.50 -14.18
CA ASP A 721 -10.33 -15.04 -15.19
C ASP A 721 -11.48 -14.20 -14.58
N HIS A 722 -11.93 -14.56 -13.37
CA HIS A 722 -12.94 -13.77 -12.64
C HIS A 722 -12.40 -12.40 -12.22
N LEU A 723 -11.16 -12.31 -11.74
CA LEU A 723 -10.53 -11.04 -11.40
C LEU A 723 -10.36 -10.13 -12.63
N ALA A 724 -9.94 -10.69 -13.77
CA ALA A 724 -9.85 -9.97 -15.03
C ALA A 724 -11.22 -9.42 -15.47
N PHE A 725 -12.27 -10.26 -15.42
CA PHE A 725 -13.65 -9.84 -15.70
C PHE A 725 -14.12 -8.70 -14.78
N LEU A 726 -13.80 -8.75 -13.48
CA LEU A 726 -14.15 -7.67 -12.54
C LEU A 726 -13.37 -6.38 -12.81
N ALA A 727 -12.13 -6.46 -13.27
CA ALA A 727 -11.35 -5.32 -13.69
C ALA A 727 -11.99 -4.62 -14.90
N ASP A 728 -12.35 -5.39 -15.94
CA ASP A 728 -13.02 -4.88 -17.16
C ASP A 728 -14.37 -4.20 -16.84
N ILE A 729 -15.17 -4.82 -15.97
CA ILE A 729 -16.44 -4.22 -15.54
C ILE A 729 -16.18 -2.89 -14.83
N ARG A 730 -15.19 -2.85 -13.93
CA ARG A 730 -14.91 -1.67 -13.11
C ARG A 730 -14.51 -0.46 -13.97
N GLU A 731 -13.81 -0.66 -15.07
CA GLU A 731 -13.46 0.41 -16.01
C GLU A 731 -14.69 1.05 -16.66
N SER A 732 -15.70 0.26 -16.99
CA SER A 732 -16.90 0.73 -17.71
C SER A 732 -18.14 1.00 -16.83
N ILE A 733 -18.12 0.58 -15.55
CA ILE A 733 -19.31 0.57 -14.69
C ILE A 733 -19.87 1.97 -14.40
N HIS A 734 -19.00 3.00 -14.40
CA HIS A 734 -19.40 4.39 -14.20
C HIS A 734 -20.41 4.89 -15.26
N LEU A 735 -20.39 4.34 -16.49
CA LEU A 735 -21.32 4.66 -17.55
C LEU A 735 -22.76 4.26 -17.21
N ARG A 736 -22.96 3.33 -16.27
CA ARG A 736 -24.28 2.92 -15.78
C ARG A 736 -25.01 4.07 -15.06
N ALA A 737 -24.27 5.03 -14.52
CA ALA A 737 -24.85 6.23 -13.92
C ALA A 737 -25.64 7.07 -14.93
N LEU A 738 -25.26 7.09 -16.21
CA LEU A 738 -26.03 7.73 -17.29
C LEU A 738 -27.41 7.09 -17.47
N GLY A 739 -27.53 5.77 -17.22
CA GLY A 739 -28.79 5.04 -17.17
C GLY A 739 -29.54 5.13 -15.83
N ARG A 740 -29.12 6.02 -14.92
CA ARG A 740 -29.68 6.17 -13.55
C ARG A 740 -29.56 4.90 -12.69
N GLN A 741 -28.64 4.02 -13.00
CA GLN A 741 -28.28 2.87 -12.16
C GLN A 741 -27.18 3.27 -11.19
N ASN A 742 -27.17 2.68 -9.98
CA ASN A 742 -26.05 2.85 -9.06
C ASN A 742 -24.87 1.95 -9.51
N PRO A 743 -23.72 2.51 -9.88
CA PRO A 743 -22.60 1.72 -10.37
C PRO A 743 -22.15 0.62 -9.40
N LEU A 744 -22.13 0.91 -8.10
CA LEU A 744 -21.72 -0.06 -7.07
C LEU A 744 -22.70 -1.25 -6.96
N ASP A 745 -24.01 -0.98 -6.97
CA ASP A 745 -25.03 -2.04 -6.89
C ASP A 745 -24.99 -2.93 -8.13
N GLU A 746 -24.77 -2.34 -9.30
CA GLU A 746 -24.66 -3.07 -10.56
C GLU A 746 -23.36 -3.88 -10.63
N PHE A 747 -22.24 -3.34 -10.17
CA PHE A 747 -20.99 -4.08 -10.02
C PHE A 747 -21.19 -5.30 -9.11
N HIS A 748 -21.79 -5.12 -7.94
CA HIS A 748 -22.06 -6.21 -7.01
C HIS A 748 -22.94 -7.29 -7.64
N ARG A 749 -23.98 -6.89 -8.39
CA ARG A 749 -24.86 -7.85 -9.09
C ARG A 749 -24.08 -8.70 -10.10
N LEU A 750 -23.31 -8.04 -10.98
CA LEU A 750 -22.52 -8.72 -12.01
C LEU A 750 -21.42 -9.61 -11.38
N ALA A 751 -20.76 -9.13 -10.35
CA ALA A 751 -19.73 -9.89 -9.65
C ALA A 751 -20.28 -11.15 -8.94
N VAL A 752 -21.49 -11.08 -8.36
CA VAL A 752 -22.14 -12.22 -7.73
C VAL A 752 -22.59 -13.24 -8.78
N ASP A 753 -23.19 -12.77 -9.89
CA ASP A 753 -23.66 -13.63 -10.99
C ASP A 753 -22.49 -14.40 -11.62
N ALA A 754 -21.37 -13.71 -11.92
CA ALA A 754 -20.17 -14.33 -12.50
C ALA A 754 -19.50 -15.31 -11.50
N PHE A 755 -19.41 -14.97 -10.23
CA PHE A 755 -18.82 -15.84 -9.21
C PHE A 755 -19.63 -17.12 -9.02
N ALA A 756 -20.95 -17.08 -9.16
CA ALA A 756 -21.82 -18.25 -9.03
C ALA A 756 -21.54 -19.33 -10.10
N SER A 757 -21.12 -18.94 -11.30
CA SER A 757 -20.76 -19.90 -12.36
C SER A 757 -19.35 -20.48 -12.21
N LEU A 758 -18.41 -19.70 -11.68
CA LEU A 758 -16.99 -20.06 -11.55
C LEU A 758 -16.77 -21.47 -10.96
N ALA A 759 -17.47 -21.77 -9.87
CA ALA A 759 -17.34 -23.06 -9.19
C ALA A 759 -17.78 -24.24 -10.08
N ALA A 760 -18.87 -24.09 -10.83
CA ALA A 760 -19.38 -25.12 -11.71
C ALA A 760 -18.46 -25.30 -12.93
N ASP A 761 -18.02 -24.20 -13.51
CA ASP A 761 -17.17 -24.18 -14.68
C ASP A 761 -15.79 -24.77 -14.37
N ALA A 762 -15.20 -24.46 -13.20
CA ALA A 762 -13.92 -25.02 -12.76
C ALA A 762 -14.01 -26.56 -12.55
N ILE A 763 -15.10 -27.06 -11.94
CA ILE A 763 -15.32 -28.49 -11.73
C ILE A 763 -15.50 -29.20 -13.08
N GLU A 764 -16.26 -28.62 -14.00
CA GLU A 764 -16.49 -29.19 -15.34
C GLU A 764 -15.20 -29.26 -16.15
N ALA A 765 -14.41 -28.21 -16.14
CA ALA A 765 -13.10 -28.15 -16.81
C ALA A 765 -12.11 -29.15 -16.18
N ALA A 766 -12.10 -29.29 -14.85
CA ALA A 766 -11.27 -30.28 -14.14
C ALA A 766 -11.67 -31.72 -14.52
N GLN A 767 -12.96 -32.04 -14.57
CA GLN A 767 -13.46 -33.34 -15.03
C GLN A 767 -13.02 -33.63 -16.45
N GLN A 768 -13.21 -32.67 -17.37
CA GLN A 768 -12.83 -32.82 -18.77
C GLN A 768 -11.33 -33.08 -18.94
N THR A 769 -10.51 -32.31 -18.21
CA THR A 769 -9.05 -32.48 -18.21
C THR A 769 -8.67 -33.87 -17.68
N PHE A 770 -9.28 -34.31 -16.58
CA PHE A 770 -9.01 -35.62 -16.00
C PHE A 770 -9.39 -36.79 -16.95
N GLU A 771 -10.48 -36.65 -17.70
CA GLU A 771 -10.93 -37.65 -18.67
C GLU A 771 -10.03 -37.75 -19.90
N THR A 772 -9.41 -36.61 -20.32
CA THR A 772 -8.70 -36.51 -21.62
C THR A 772 -7.18 -36.51 -21.52
N ALA A 773 -6.62 -36.19 -20.35
CA ALA A 773 -5.18 -36.05 -20.16
C ALA A 773 -4.45 -37.40 -20.18
N ASN A 774 -3.29 -37.45 -20.84
CA ASN A 774 -2.39 -38.61 -20.79
C ASN A 774 -1.46 -38.50 -19.57
N VAL A 775 -1.78 -39.24 -18.52
CA VAL A 775 -1.09 -39.15 -17.20
C VAL A 775 -0.13 -40.32 -16.93
N LEU A 776 0.08 -41.23 -17.93
CA LEU A 776 0.81 -42.49 -17.75
C LEU A 776 2.32 -42.39 -18.04
N GLU A 777 2.82 -41.38 -18.70
CA GLU A 777 4.23 -41.24 -18.99
C GLU A 777 5.05 -40.80 -17.75
N GLU A 778 6.34 -41.25 -17.64
CA GLU A 778 7.22 -41.01 -16.47
C GLU A 778 7.55 -39.52 -16.25
N GLU A 779 7.63 -38.70 -17.29
CA GLU A 779 7.38 -37.28 -17.20
C GLU A 779 5.89 -37.12 -17.44
N PRO A 780 5.12 -36.48 -16.54
CA PRO A 780 3.68 -36.45 -16.69
C PRO A 780 3.36 -35.87 -18.05
N GLY A 781 2.91 -36.72 -18.96
CA GLY A 781 2.44 -36.39 -20.32
C GLY A 781 1.06 -35.73 -20.32
N LEU A 782 0.63 -35.20 -19.20
CA LEU A 782 -0.09 -33.97 -19.18
C LEU A 782 0.77 -33.01 -19.99
N ASP A 783 0.24 -32.49 -21.06
CA ASP A 783 0.83 -31.29 -21.64
C ASP A 783 0.87 -30.25 -20.50
N LEU A 784 1.84 -30.47 -19.60
CA LEU A 784 2.09 -29.62 -18.44
C LEU A 784 2.47 -28.23 -18.93
N SER A 785 2.85 -28.09 -20.23
CA SER A 785 2.96 -26.80 -20.87
C SER A 785 1.62 -26.03 -20.86
N LYS A 786 0.48 -26.71 -20.93
CA LYS A 786 -0.87 -26.12 -20.80
C LYS A 786 -1.31 -25.94 -19.36
N LEU A 787 -0.76 -26.73 -18.42
CA LEU A 787 -0.95 -26.60 -16.99
C LEU A 787 0.26 -25.94 -16.29
N ALA A 788 1.33 -25.64 -17.05
CA ALA A 788 2.51 -24.99 -16.49
C ALA A 788 2.14 -23.60 -15.95
N ARG A 789 2.54 -23.36 -14.74
CA ARG A 789 2.43 -22.03 -14.14
C ARG A 789 3.58 -21.18 -14.65
N PRO A 790 3.36 -19.88 -14.85
CA PRO A 790 4.45 -18.97 -15.17
C PRO A 790 5.56 -19.10 -14.11
N THR A 791 6.80 -19.24 -14.55
CA THR A 791 7.97 -19.45 -13.67
C THR A 791 8.51 -18.16 -13.07
N SER A 792 8.08 -17.01 -13.60
CA SER A 792 8.48 -15.69 -13.13
C SER A 792 7.24 -14.90 -12.72
N THR A 793 7.31 -14.30 -11.54
CA THR A 793 6.25 -13.47 -10.98
C THR A 793 6.78 -12.05 -10.76
N TRP A 794 6.01 -11.07 -11.23
CA TRP A 794 6.27 -9.65 -10.98
C TRP A 794 5.04 -8.99 -10.40
N THR A 795 5.22 -7.80 -9.92
CA THR A 795 4.16 -7.01 -9.32
C THR A 795 3.80 -5.87 -10.24
N TYR A 796 2.50 -5.62 -10.41
CA TYR A 796 2.04 -4.46 -11.17
C TYR A 796 1.64 -3.33 -10.24
N MET A 797 1.95 -2.09 -10.62
CA MET A 797 1.34 -0.93 -10.03
C MET A 797 0.04 -0.63 -10.77
N VAL A 798 -1.07 -1.18 -10.28
CA VAL A 798 -2.40 -0.85 -10.79
C VAL A 798 -2.91 0.36 -10.01
N ARG A 799 -3.17 1.47 -10.69
CA ARG A 799 -3.92 2.58 -10.10
C ARG A 799 -5.38 2.15 -9.98
N ASP A 800 -5.80 1.84 -8.78
CA ASP A 800 -7.12 1.31 -8.49
C ASP A 800 -8.20 2.40 -8.42
N ASN A 801 -8.21 3.35 -9.37
CA ASN A 801 -9.29 4.31 -9.44
C ASN A 801 -9.59 4.83 -10.85
N PRO A 802 -10.32 4.07 -11.66
CA PRO A 802 -10.88 4.60 -12.90
C PRO A 802 -11.97 5.67 -12.65
N LEU A 803 -12.51 5.76 -11.41
CA LEU A 803 -13.65 6.67 -11.09
C LEU A 803 -13.21 8.05 -10.59
N ALA A 804 -11.93 8.29 -10.26
CA ALA A 804 -11.49 9.58 -9.73
C ALA A 804 -11.66 10.71 -10.74
N ASP A 805 -11.50 10.40 -12.02
CA ASP A 805 -11.44 11.40 -13.07
C ASP A 805 -12.81 11.63 -13.72
N ASP A 806 -13.65 10.60 -13.89
CA ASP A 806 -14.94 10.72 -14.58
C ASP A 806 -16.12 11.11 -13.69
N ALA A 807 -16.17 10.70 -12.43
CA ALA A 807 -17.26 11.06 -11.52
C ALA A 807 -17.31 12.56 -11.23
N LEU A 808 -16.16 13.25 -11.27
CA LEU A 808 -16.09 14.70 -11.09
C LEU A 808 -16.39 15.45 -12.38
N SER A 809 -16.07 14.90 -13.55
CA SER A 809 -16.39 15.50 -14.86
C SER A 809 -17.90 15.38 -15.16
N VAL A 810 -18.53 14.26 -14.82
CA VAL A 810 -19.99 14.06 -14.95
C VAL A 810 -20.77 14.96 -13.97
N LEU A 811 -20.26 15.22 -12.78
CA LEU A 811 -20.86 16.15 -11.81
C LEU A 811 -20.65 17.63 -12.19
N SER A 812 -19.71 17.94 -13.06
CA SER A 812 -19.45 19.31 -13.55
C SER A 812 -20.25 19.69 -14.80
N LEU A 813 -20.97 18.73 -15.43
CA LEU A 813 -21.82 19.04 -16.56
C LEU A 813 -23.00 19.93 -16.13
N PRO A 814 -23.17 21.15 -16.71
CA PRO A 814 -24.26 22.04 -16.37
C PRO A 814 -25.59 21.41 -16.84
N GLY A 815 -26.33 20.81 -15.92
CA GLY A 815 -27.66 20.25 -16.23
C GLY A 815 -28.08 18.96 -15.52
N VAL A 816 -27.19 18.29 -14.82
CA VAL A 816 -27.50 17.01 -14.12
C VAL A 816 -28.25 17.23 -12.79
N PHE A 817 -28.25 18.48 -12.27
CA PHE A 817 -29.09 18.87 -11.12
C PHE A 817 -30.05 19.99 -11.52
N ARG A 818 -31.13 19.66 -12.25
CA ARG A 818 -32.37 20.41 -12.30
C ARG A 818 -33.58 19.48 -12.10
#